data_efdefa957b58de18561073cd8b493b83
#
_entry.id   efdefa957b58de18561073cd8b493b83
#
_cell.length_a   1.000
_cell.length_b   1.000
_cell.length_c   1.000
_cell.angle_alpha   90.00
_cell.angle_beta   90.00
_cell.angle_gamma   90.00
#
_symmetry.space_group_name_H-M   'P 1'
#
loop_
_entity.id
_entity.type
_entity.pdbx_description
1 polymer ?
#
loop_
_entity_poly.entity_id
_entity_poly.type
_entity_poly.pdbx_seq_one_letter_code
_entity_poly.pdbx_strand_id
1 'polypeptide(L)'
;MLDATIHDNHSRSRLMFDAGELQYDFGHDHPFQSRRLVALIDLLESSGLFNSQDERSRLPVRPATVEELSLIHAPDYVDAVQKLSMLEASSPLEGLHAELAEQYGFAEGDTPVFSGMHEGAARIAGGTLVALSAVMGLPEGGTFRTADERPLHVFHPAGGLHHAWEERASGFCIYNDAAVAIAQVLRASEAKVLYIDFDAHHGDGVQRAFYDEPRVMTVSLHETGRYLFPGTGDVLELGSGAGRGYSVNIPLEPFTEDDSYSEVMHAVLPPLVMSFAPDVIISQHGCDSHAWDPLTHLSLTLRGIQAQMQLAHQLAHTYCAGRWVALGGGGYDQFRVVPRAWSILWAEMTQQALPERLPEAWIARWRPEWERVEEQEGVEQQVMGKTASSVQFPVIFQDRPEDFPAKPRRAAITQANQRTATLVRHILLPVPIRKAFATSTASAHFSPMAGLFDLLHMQGRERPSRSKTIETPGGPVLLRDFCPPSLIERLVADSGLHAFTRVPEREHQLLLNIARNPDCVLMVAHTPAGVIVGQVTLAFGDEWWEGLENAFEVTIEVSSQWRGFGLARTMLAFALELDTLEDMIIFAMGLSWHWDFEGLGLSPLSYRKLISRLFASQGFAEQATTEPDIRMEPANVLLVRIGNRVDDYTTRRFFNRIRSSPKLSRQ
;
A
#
# COMPACT_ATOMS: atom_id res chain seq x y z
N MET A 1 14.60 24.47 3.94
CA MET A 1 14.59 24.74 2.48
C MET A 1 13.36 24.06 1.80
N LEU A 2 12.24 23.93 2.52
CA LEU A 2 10.98 23.32 2.01
C LEU A 2 9.92 24.37 1.60
N ASP A 3 10.18 25.64 1.85
CA ASP A 3 9.12 26.70 1.75
C ASP A 3 9.08 27.46 0.43
N ALA A 4 10.03 27.27 -0.48
CA ALA A 4 10.11 28.08 -1.70
C ALA A 4 9.58 27.40 -2.98
N THR A 5 9.28 26.10 -2.95
CA THR A 5 8.82 25.31 -4.11
C THR A 5 7.30 25.09 -4.16
N ILE A 6 6.57 25.49 -3.12
CA ILE A 6 5.14 25.18 -2.98
C ILE A 6 4.23 26.22 -3.70
N HIS A 7 4.74 27.41 -3.99
CA HIS A 7 3.91 28.55 -4.45
C HIS A 7 3.46 28.53 -5.93
N ASP A 8 3.86 27.56 -6.75
CA ASP A 8 3.49 27.53 -8.19
C ASP A 8 2.55 26.36 -8.59
N ASN A 9 1.95 25.66 -7.62
CA ASN A 9 1.15 24.48 -7.89
C ASN A 9 -0.17 24.79 -8.59
N HIS A 10 -0.78 25.94 -8.32
CA HIS A 10 -2.06 26.31 -8.94
C HIS A 10 -1.95 26.38 -10.48
N SER A 11 -0.89 26.96 -11.00
CA SER A 11 -0.66 27.07 -12.44
C SER A 11 -0.40 25.74 -13.15
N ARG A 12 -0.01 24.70 -12.38
CA ARG A 12 0.38 23.38 -12.89
C ARG A 12 -0.57 22.24 -12.51
N SER A 13 -1.74 22.57 -11.94
CA SER A 13 -2.81 21.61 -11.66
C SER A 13 -3.88 21.65 -12.75
N ARG A 14 -4.41 20.48 -13.13
CA ARG A 14 -5.45 20.35 -14.17
C ARG A 14 -6.57 19.47 -13.67
N LEU A 15 -7.80 19.88 -13.99
CA LEU A 15 -9.00 19.06 -13.79
C LEU A 15 -9.39 18.42 -15.13
N MET A 16 -9.78 17.17 -15.09
CA MET A 16 -10.35 16.46 -16.23
C MET A 16 -11.80 16.14 -15.96
N PHE A 17 -12.65 16.57 -16.85
CA PHE A 17 -14.06 16.23 -16.85
C PHE A 17 -14.64 16.53 -18.25
N ASP A 18 -15.40 15.57 -18.77
CA ASP A 18 -16.12 15.69 -20.02
C ASP A 18 -17.55 15.16 -19.84
N ALA A 19 -18.55 15.86 -20.41
CA ALA A 19 -19.95 15.45 -20.27
C ALA A 19 -20.23 14.03 -20.83
N GLY A 20 -19.40 13.54 -21.76
CA GLY A 20 -19.52 12.17 -22.26
C GLY A 20 -19.20 11.09 -21.23
N GLU A 21 -18.49 11.41 -20.14
CA GLU A 21 -18.23 10.48 -19.03
C GLU A 21 -19.51 10.20 -18.23
N LEU A 22 -20.50 11.10 -18.29
CA LEU A 22 -21.82 10.90 -17.66
C LEU A 22 -22.62 9.78 -18.34
N GLN A 23 -22.20 9.27 -19.49
CA GLN A 23 -22.79 8.09 -20.13
C GLN A 23 -22.49 6.80 -19.34
N TYR A 24 -21.49 6.83 -18.46
CA TYR A 24 -21.21 5.73 -17.55
C TYR A 24 -22.21 5.77 -16.38
N ASP A 25 -23.40 5.24 -16.61
CA ASP A 25 -24.54 5.34 -15.70
C ASP A 25 -25.37 4.06 -15.74
N PHE A 26 -25.43 3.36 -14.63
CA PHE A 26 -26.19 2.11 -14.48
C PHE A 26 -27.70 2.32 -14.28
N GLY A 27 -28.15 3.56 -14.21
CA GLY A 27 -29.54 3.92 -13.99
C GLY A 27 -29.87 4.35 -12.57
N HIS A 28 -31.10 4.80 -12.38
CA HIS A 28 -31.52 5.52 -11.16
C HIS A 28 -31.43 4.69 -9.86
N ASP A 29 -31.69 3.39 -9.96
CA ASP A 29 -31.76 2.51 -8.77
C ASP A 29 -30.38 1.91 -8.40
N HIS A 30 -29.33 2.24 -9.15
CA HIS A 30 -27.99 1.77 -8.89
C HIS A 30 -27.21 2.72 -7.97
N PRO A 31 -26.44 2.24 -6.97
CA PRO A 31 -25.72 3.12 -6.05
C PRO A 31 -24.62 3.97 -6.72
N PHE A 32 -23.98 3.45 -7.78
CA PHE A 32 -22.99 4.19 -8.53
C PHE A 32 -23.66 5.07 -9.59
N GLN A 33 -23.73 6.37 -9.33
CA GLN A 33 -24.41 7.31 -10.20
C GLN A 33 -23.50 8.45 -10.69
N SER A 34 -23.58 8.75 -11.97
CA SER A 34 -22.83 9.83 -12.61
C SER A 34 -23.19 11.23 -12.10
N ARG A 35 -24.38 11.42 -11.48
CA ARG A 35 -24.86 12.69 -10.91
C ARG A 35 -23.90 13.27 -9.86
N ARG A 36 -23.15 12.45 -9.14
CA ARG A 36 -22.14 12.88 -8.18
C ARG A 36 -21.05 13.75 -8.84
N LEU A 37 -20.71 13.50 -10.11
CA LEU A 37 -19.77 14.32 -10.88
C LEU A 37 -20.37 15.69 -11.22
N VAL A 38 -21.66 15.72 -11.57
CA VAL A 38 -22.37 16.99 -11.86
C VAL A 38 -22.43 17.84 -10.60
N ALA A 39 -22.76 17.24 -9.45
CA ALA A 39 -22.79 17.93 -8.16
C ALA A 39 -21.41 18.47 -7.75
N LEU A 40 -20.33 17.72 -8.03
CA LEU A 40 -18.96 18.16 -7.81
C LEU A 40 -18.59 19.38 -8.65
N ILE A 41 -18.78 19.30 -9.98
CA ILE A 41 -18.40 20.39 -10.89
C ILE A 41 -19.18 21.66 -10.55
N ASP A 42 -20.47 21.53 -10.27
CA ASP A 42 -21.31 22.66 -9.84
C ASP A 42 -20.83 23.25 -8.50
N LEU A 43 -20.35 22.42 -7.56
CA LEU A 43 -19.78 22.91 -6.30
C LEU A 43 -18.45 23.64 -6.52
N LEU A 44 -17.57 23.10 -7.33
CA LEU A 44 -16.28 23.71 -7.65
C LEU A 44 -16.45 25.07 -8.33
N GLU A 45 -17.38 25.18 -9.30
CA GLU A 45 -17.66 26.43 -10.00
C GLU A 45 -18.34 27.46 -9.09
N SER A 46 -19.39 27.07 -8.38
CA SER A 46 -20.15 27.97 -7.51
C SER A 46 -19.34 28.44 -6.30
N SER A 47 -18.35 27.69 -5.85
CA SER A 47 -17.43 28.11 -4.78
C SER A 47 -16.22 28.91 -5.29
N GLY A 48 -16.06 29.06 -6.60
CA GLY A 48 -14.93 29.77 -7.21
C GLY A 48 -13.60 29.02 -7.16
N LEU A 49 -13.61 27.73 -6.80
CA LEU A 49 -12.43 26.87 -6.77
C LEU A 49 -11.98 26.43 -8.16
N PHE A 50 -12.88 26.44 -9.14
CA PHE A 50 -12.62 26.07 -10.51
C PHE A 50 -13.42 26.98 -11.48
N ASN A 51 -12.82 27.21 -12.66
CA ASN A 51 -13.48 27.93 -13.73
C ASN A 51 -13.38 27.08 -15.02
N SER A 52 -14.51 26.53 -15.44
CA SER A 52 -14.56 25.69 -16.66
C SER A 52 -14.24 26.44 -17.96
N GLN A 53 -14.25 27.78 -17.96
CA GLN A 53 -13.89 28.62 -19.10
C GLN A 53 -12.36 28.86 -19.19
N ASP A 54 -11.60 28.53 -18.14
CA ASP A 54 -10.14 28.62 -18.19
C ASP A 54 -9.54 27.33 -18.77
N GLU A 55 -9.20 27.36 -20.04
CA GLU A 55 -8.55 26.24 -20.75
C GLU A 55 -7.24 25.79 -20.09
N ARG A 56 -6.57 26.66 -19.33
CA ARG A 56 -5.31 26.34 -18.65
C ARG A 56 -5.51 25.45 -17.43
N SER A 57 -6.70 25.46 -16.84
CA SER A 57 -7.03 24.62 -15.69
C SER A 57 -7.57 23.24 -16.08
N ARG A 58 -7.65 22.93 -17.39
CA ARG A 58 -8.24 21.69 -17.92
C ARG A 58 -7.29 20.89 -18.79
N LEU A 59 -7.53 19.59 -18.84
CA LEU A 59 -7.02 18.70 -19.90
C LEU A 59 -8.22 18.09 -20.66
N PRO A 60 -8.09 17.84 -21.97
CA PRO A 60 -9.13 17.20 -22.74
C PRO A 60 -9.25 15.72 -22.39
N VAL A 61 -10.47 15.22 -22.34
CA VAL A 61 -10.77 13.79 -22.23
C VAL A 61 -11.03 13.25 -23.63
N ARG A 62 -10.48 12.07 -23.93
CA ARG A 62 -10.79 11.31 -25.14
C ARG A 62 -11.06 9.83 -24.77
N PRO A 63 -11.83 9.10 -25.57
CA PRO A 63 -11.93 7.66 -25.39
C PRO A 63 -10.57 6.96 -25.56
N ALA A 64 -10.32 5.91 -24.78
CA ALA A 64 -9.25 4.97 -25.04
C ALA A 64 -9.56 4.17 -26.33
N THR A 65 -8.54 3.89 -27.11
CA THR A 65 -8.66 3.00 -28.27
C THR A 65 -8.71 1.54 -27.82
N VAL A 66 -9.19 0.64 -28.68
CA VAL A 66 -9.15 -0.80 -28.41
C VAL A 66 -7.73 -1.29 -28.13
N GLU A 67 -6.73 -0.74 -28.82
CA GLU A 67 -5.32 -1.08 -28.60
C GLU A 67 -4.84 -0.64 -27.21
N GLU A 68 -5.27 0.54 -26.74
CA GLU A 68 -4.95 1.03 -25.39
C GLU A 68 -5.64 0.20 -24.32
N LEU A 69 -6.93 -0.11 -24.48
CA LEU A 69 -7.67 -1.01 -23.58
C LEU A 69 -7.02 -2.40 -23.53
N SER A 70 -6.55 -2.90 -24.66
CA SER A 70 -5.91 -4.23 -24.78
C SER A 70 -4.50 -4.28 -24.15
N LEU A 71 -4.01 -3.21 -23.55
CA LEU A 71 -2.82 -3.28 -22.69
C LEU A 71 -3.08 -4.06 -21.39
N ILE A 72 -4.32 -4.11 -20.98
CA ILE A 72 -4.78 -4.80 -19.76
C ILE A 72 -5.88 -5.81 -20.09
N HIS A 73 -6.90 -5.38 -20.83
CA HIS A 73 -8.09 -6.18 -21.08
C HIS A 73 -7.92 -7.12 -22.28
N ALA A 74 -8.37 -8.36 -22.14
CA ALA A 74 -8.38 -9.32 -23.25
C ALA A 74 -9.21 -8.81 -24.44
N PRO A 75 -8.73 -8.97 -25.67
CA PRO A 75 -9.47 -8.51 -26.86
C PRO A 75 -10.90 -9.06 -26.95
N ASP A 76 -11.11 -10.32 -26.55
CA ASP A 76 -12.44 -10.96 -26.56
C ASP A 76 -13.38 -10.31 -25.53
N TYR A 77 -12.86 -9.86 -24.38
CA TYR A 77 -13.62 -9.13 -23.40
C TYR A 77 -14.04 -7.75 -23.94
N VAL A 78 -13.11 -7.01 -24.56
CA VAL A 78 -13.41 -5.68 -25.15
C VAL A 78 -14.47 -5.83 -26.25
N ASP A 79 -14.37 -6.84 -27.11
CA ASP A 79 -15.36 -7.15 -28.16
C ASP A 79 -16.75 -7.49 -27.57
N ALA A 80 -16.78 -8.26 -26.47
CA ALA A 80 -18.02 -8.57 -25.76
C ALA A 80 -18.67 -7.31 -25.16
N VAL A 81 -17.88 -6.44 -24.51
CA VAL A 81 -18.38 -5.16 -23.98
C VAL A 81 -18.95 -4.29 -25.09
N GLN A 82 -18.28 -4.20 -26.25
CA GLN A 82 -18.79 -3.46 -27.40
C GLN A 82 -20.13 -4.00 -27.92
N LYS A 83 -20.27 -5.32 -28.02
CA LYS A 83 -21.52 -5.97 -28.44
C LYS A 83 -22.65 -5.70 -27.46
N LEU A 84 -22.39 -5.84 -26.15
CA LEU A 84 -23.37 -5.59 -25.10
C LEU A 84 -23.75 -4.10 -25.02
N SER A 85 -22.83 -3.20 -25.29
CA SER A 85 -23.04 -1.72 -25.31
C SER A 85 -24.04 -1.27 -26.37
N MET A 86 -24.21 -2.04 -27.45
CA MET A 86 -25.13 -1.73 -28.56
C MET A 86 -26.59 -2.09 -28.26
N LEU A 87 -26.87 -2.75 -27.14
CA LEU A 87 -28.22 -3.11 -26.77
C LEU A 87 -29.02 -1.86 -26.37
N GLU A 88 -30.30 -1.83 -26.78
CA GLU A 88 -31.21 -0.78 -26.30
C GLU A 88 -31.51 -1.00 -24.81
N ALA A 89 -31.65 0.07 -24.03
CA ALA A 89 -31.81 0.03 -22.59
C ALA A 89 -32.99 -0.81 -22.07
N SER A 90 -33.98 -1.07 -22.92
CA SER A 90 -35.16 -1.90 -22.59
C SER A 90 -35.12 -3.32 -23.16
N SER A 91 -34.03 -3.71 -23.85
CA SER A 91 -33.92 -5.03 -24.45
C SER A 91 -33.58 -6.06 -23.40
N PRO A 92 -34.34 -7.18 -23.31
CA PRO A 92 -33.96 -8.26 -22.41
C PRO A 92 -32.66 -8.91 -22.88
N LEU A 93 -31.83 -9.32 -21.93
CA LEU A 93 -30.64 -10.13 -22.21
C LEU A 93 -31.06 -11.56 -22.53
N GLU A 94 -30.98 -11.94 -23.82
CA GLU A 94 -31.36 -13.25 -24.30
C GLU A 94 -30.28 -13.87 -25.19
N GLY A 95 -30.23 -15.20 -25.26
CA GLY A 95 -29.32 -15.93 -26.13
C GLY A 95 -27.84 -15.54 -25.90
N LEU A 96 -27.15 -15.23 -26.99
CA LEU A 96 -25.73 -14.93 -26.97
C LEU A 96 -25.41 -13.74 -26.02
N HIS A 97 -26.27 -12.73 -25.91
CA HIS A 97 -25.99 -11.58 -25.02
C HIS A 97 -26.07 -11.97 -23.54
N ALA A 98 -27.00 -12.86 -23.16
CA ALA A 98 -27.04 -13.39 -21.80
C ALA A 98 -25.79 -14.24 -21.47
N GLU A 99 -25.38 -15.09 -22.43
CA GLU A 99 -24.15 -15.90 -22.29
C GLU A 99 -22.90 -15.03 -22.14
N LEU A 100 -22.75 -13.97 -22.96
CA LEU A 100 -21.64 -13.03 -22.84
C LEU A 100 -21.68 -12.25 -21.51
N ALA A 101 -22.85 -11.80 -21.08
CA ALA A 101 -22.98 -11.08 -19.81
C ALA A 101 -22.56 -11.96 -18.62
N GLU A 102 -23.02 -13.22 -18.57
CA GLU A 102 -22.64 -14.18 -17.53
C GLU A 102 -21.13 -14.49 -17.58
N GLN A 103 -20.58 -14.76 -18.76
CA GLN A 103 -19.18 -15.10 -18.96
C GLN A 103 -18.25 -14.00 -18.46
N TYR A 104 -18.58 -12.74 -18.74
CA TYR A 104 -17.72 -11.59 -18.47
C TYR A 104 -18.11 -10.79 -17.23
N GLY A 105 -18.96 -11.35 -16.36
CA GLY A 105 -19.23 -10.81 -15.01
C GLY A 105 -20.22 -9.68 -14.95
N PHE A 106 -21.04 -9.50 -15.99
CA PHE A 106 -22.14 -8.53 -15.95
C PHE A 106 -23.36 -9.16 -15.24
N ALA A 107 -23.68 -8.66 -14.07
CA ALA A 107 -24.75 -9.18 -13.23
C ALA A 107 -25.66 -8.06 -12.71
N GLU A 108 -26.96 -8.35 -12.59
CA GLU A 108 -27.90 -7.43 -11.93
C GLU A 108 -27.45 -7.14 -10.48
N GLY A 109 -27.50 -5.88 -10.08
CA GLY A 109 -27.15 -5.44 -8.73
C GLY A 109 -25.67 -5.17 -8.49
N ASP A 110 -24.78 -5.67 -9.36
CA ASP A 110 -23.33 -5.35 -9.30
C ASP A 110 -22.92 -4.50 -10.51
N THR A 111 -22.76 -5.10 -11.66
CA THR A 111 -22.33 -4.40 -12.89
C THR A 111 -23.29 -4.77 -14.02
N PRO A 112 -24.51 -4.23 -14.04
CA PRO A 112 -25.50 -4.55 -15.08
C PRO A 112 -25.12 -3.97 -16.45
N VAL A 113 -25.58 -4.62 -17.51
CA VAL A 113 -25.42 -4.13 -18.89
C VAL A 113 -26.28 -2.89 -19.11
N PHE A 114 -25.71 -1.86 -19.73
CA PHE A 114 -26.46 -0.68 -20.17
C PHE A 114 -26.00 -0.19 -21.55
N SER A 115 -26.88 0.51 -22.24
CA SER A 115 -26.57 1.09 -23.57
C SER A 115 -25.49 2.16 -23.47
N GLY A 116 -24.48 2.10 -24.34
CA GLY A 116 -23.36 3.03 -24.34
C GLY A 116 -22.30 2.77 -23.26
N MET A 117 -22.32 1.60 -22.61
CA MET A 117 -21.37 1.28 -21.53
C MET A 117 -19.91 1.22 -22.01
N HIS A 118 -19.66 0.75 -23.26
CA HIS A 118 -18.32 0.79 -23.84
C HIS A 118 -17.83 2.21 -24.01
N GLU A 119 -18.63 3.07 -24.58
CA GLU A 119 -18.31 4.47 -24.90
C GLU A 119 -18.00 5.25 -23.61
N GLY A 120 -18.82 5.07 -22.57
CA GLY A 120 -18.63 5.69 -21.26
C GLY A 120 -17.34 5.18 -20.58
N ALA A 121 -17.17 3.87 -20.49
CA ALA A 121 -16.00 3.24 -19.86
C ALA A 121 -14.70 3.54 -20.62
N ALA A 122 -14.70 3.48 -21.95
CA ALA A 122 -13.54 3.82 -22.76
C ALA A 122 -13.15 5.30 -22.62
N ARG A 123 -14.13 6.20 -22.43
CA ARG A 123 -13.87 7.64 -22.20
C ARG A 123 -13.19 7.86 -20.87
N ILE A 124 -13.65 7.20 -19.81
CA ILE A 124 -13.00 7.25 -18.50
C ILE A 124 -11.57 6.69 -18.58
N ALA A 125 -11.38 5.52 -19.17
CA ALA A 125 -10.06 4.92 -19.32
C ALA A 125 -9.10 5.82 -20.12
N GLY A 126 -9.58 6.42 -21.21
CA GLY A 126 -8.80 7.35 -22.02
C GLY A 126 -8.47 8.65 -21.30
N GLY A 127 -9.38 9.15 -20.43
CA GLY A 127 -9.12 10.30 -19.56
C GLY A 127 -7.95 10.04 -18.61
N THR A 128 -8.00 8.95 -17.85
CA THR A 128 -6.92 8.58 -16.91
C THR A 128 -5.59 8.33 -17.64
N LEU A 129 -5.61 7.71 -18.82
CA LEU A 129 -4.42 7.53 -19.66
C LEU A 129 -3.80 8.87 -20.07
N VAL A 130 -4.63 9.82 -20.53
CA VAL A 130 -4.18 11.19 -20.86
C VAL A 130 -3.61 11.89 -19.64
N ALA A 131 -4.28 11.78 -18.46
CA ALA A 131 -3.82 12.38 -17.21
C ALA A 131 -2.41 11.94 -16.85
N LEU A 132 -2.19 10.62 -16.78
CA LEU A 132 -0.90 10.06 -16.37
C LEU A 132 0.18 10.32 -17.42
N SER A 133 -0.15 10.22 -18.70
CA SER A 133 0.77 10.55 -19.79
C SER A 133 1.17 12.02 -19.79
N ALA A 134 0.25 12.94 -19.48
CA ALA A 134 0.54 14.37 -19.39
C ALA A 134 1.53 14.67 -18.26
N VAL A 135 1.32 14.12 -17.07
CA VAL A 135 2.22 14.28 -15.92
C VAL A 135 3.60 13.67 -16.21
N MET A 136 3.66 12.57 -16.93
CA MET A 136 4.90 11.91 -17.33
C MET A 136 5.58 12.58 -18.55
N GLY A 137 4.87 13.44 -19.27
CA GLY A 137 5.36 14.08 -20.50
C GLY A 137 5.44 13.15 -21.70
N LEU A 138 4.56 12.14 -21.74
CA LEU A 138 4.40 11.22 -22.86
C LEU A 138 3.50 11.83 -23.95
N PRO A 139 3.62 11.39 -25.22
CA PRO A 139 2.88 11.97 -26.34
C PRO A 139 1.35 11.92 -26.18
N GLU A 140 0.81 10.88 -25.58
CA GLU A 140 -0.62 10.68 -25.35
C GLU A 140 -1.23 11.75 -24.41
N GLY A 141 -0.38 12.34 -23.56
CA GLY A 141 -0.78 13.43 -22.65
C GLY A 141 -0.88 14.80 -23.29
N GLY A 142 -0.57 14.91 -24.58
CA GLY A 142 -0.57 16.16 -25.33
C GLY A 142 0.81 16.80 -25.47
N THR A 143 0.86 17.91 -26.21
CA THR A 143 2.10 18.65 -26.49
C THR A 143 2.18 19.91 -25.65
N PHE A 144 3.19 20.02 -24.82
CA PHE A 144 3.50 21.21 -24.02
C PHE A 144 4.71 21.94 -24.62
N ARG A 145 4.64 23.26 -24.74
CA ARG A 145 5.71 24.09 -25.35
C ARG A 145 6.96 24.13 -24.49
N THR A 146 6.77 24.09 -23.17
CA THR A 146 7.85 24.09 -22.17
C THR A 146 7.58 23.06 -21.08
N ALA A 147 8.61 22.68 -20.34
CA ALA A 147 8.47 21.80 -19.20
C ALA A 147 7.58 22.41 -18.09
N ASP A 148 7.53 23.75 -17.99
CA ASP A 148 6.72 24.45 -17.00
C ASP A 148 5.23 24.48 -17.33
N GLU A 149 4.87 24.34 -18.62
CA GLU A 149 3.47 24.21 -19.04
C GLU A 149 2.91 22.80 -18.75
N ARG A 150 3.78 21.81 -18.59
CA ARG A 150 3.38 20.44 -18.27
C ARG A 150 2.77 20.38 -16.88
N PRO A 151 1.60 19.73 -16.69
CA PRO A 151 1.00 19.59 -15.38
C PRO A 151 1.91 18.78 -14.45
N LEU A 152 1.89 19.13 -13.17
CA LEU A 152 2.43 18.31 -12.10
C LEU A 152 1.32 17.49 -11.44
N HIS A 153 0.15 18.08 -11.30
CA HIS A 153 -1.02 17.45 -10.72
C HIS A 153 -2.16 17.38 -11.73
N VAL A 154 -2.80 16.23 -11.79
CA VAL A 154 -4.05 16.07 -12.57
C VAL A 154 -5.08 15.37 -11.71
N PHE A 155 -6.27 15.95 -11.63
CA PHE A 155 -7.42 15.32 -10.99
C PHE A 155 -8.43 14.87 -12.05
N HIS A 156 -8.73 13.57 -12.06
CA HIS A 156 -9.72 12.95 -12.92
C HIS A 156 -10.82 12.28 -12.07
N PRO A 157 -11.89 13.01 -11.72
CA PRO A 157 -12.91 12.53 -10.77
C PRO A 157 -13.75 11.35 -11.30
N ALA A 158 -13.86 11.17 -12.61
CA ALA A 158 -14.58 10.04 -13.21
C ALA A 158 -13.77 8.73 -13.17
N GLY A 159 -12.43 8.82 -13.04
CA GLY A 159 -11.54 7.65 -12.94
C GLY A 159 -11.61 6.93 -11.60
N GLY A 160 -10.86 5.84 -11.49
CA GLY A 160 -10.78 5.01 -10.28
C GLY A 160 -11.64 3.75 -10.34
N LEU A 161 -11.85 3.19 -11.52
CA LEU A 161 -12.61 1.95 -11.75
C LEU A 161 -11.70 0.72 -11.47
N HIS A 162 -11.35 0.51 -10.22
CA HIS A 162 -10.25 -0.32 -9.77
C HIS A 162 -10.56 -1.82 -9.66
N HIS A 163 -11.84 -2.26 -9.83
CA HIS A 163 -12.24 -3.65 -9.68
C HIS A 163 -12.28 -4.45 -10.98
N ALA A 164 -12.26 -3.82 -12.15
CA ALA A 164 -12.29 -4.56 -13.40
C ALA A 164 -11.01 -5.39 -13.59
N TRP A 165 -11.19 -6.66 -13.97
CA TRP A 165 -10.10 -7.58 -14.25
C TRP A 165 -9.79 -7.62 -15.75
N GLU A 166 -8.79 -8.40 -16.13
CA GLU A 166 -8.38 -8.59 -17.54
C GLU A 166 -9.57 -9.04 -18.42
N GLU A 167 -10.37 -9.98 -17.94
CA GLU A 167 -11.47 -10.60 -18.70
C GLU A 167 -12.82 -10.46 -17.99
N ARG A 168 -12.98 -9.53 -17.05
CA ARG A 168 -14.21 -9.51 -16.24
C ARG A 168 -14.53 -8.12 -15.71
N ALA A 169 -15.81 -7.72 -15.86
CA ALA A 169 -16.42 -6.62 -15.12
C ALA A 169 -16.70 -7.05 -13.67
N SER A 170 -16.53 -6.15 -12.73
CA SER A 170 -16.73 -6.41 -11.30
C SER A 170 -16.85 -5.10 -10.53
N GLY A 171 -17.63 -5.07 -9.45
CA GLY A 171 -17.67 -3.93 -8.52
C GLY A 171 -17.94 -2.59 -9.19
N PHE A 172 -18.93 -2.55 -10.07
CA PHE A 172 -19.31 -1.35 -10.84
C PHE A 172 -18.25 -0.92 -11.88
N CYS A 173 -17.21 -1.71 -12.13
CA CYS A 173 -16.09 -1.40 -13.02
C CYS A 173 -16.13 -2.26 -14.28
N ILE A 174 -16.11 -1.61 -15.45
CA ILE A 174 -16.07 -2.28 -16.75
C ILE A 174 -14.65 -2.33 -17.29
N TYR A 175 -13.96 -1.18 -17.38
CA TYR A 175 -12.54 -1.13 -17.71
C TYR A 175 -11.74 -0.53 -16.56
N ASN A 176 -10.57 -1.09 -16.29
CA ASN A 176 -9.68 -0.62 -15.25
C ASN A 176 -8.83 0.54 -15.78
N ASP A 177 -9.32 1.74 -15.63
CA ASP A 177 -8.71 2.96 -16.15
C ASP A 177 -7.30 3.22 -15.59
N ALA A 178 -7.12 2.99 -14.28
CA ALA A 178 -5.82 3.13 -13.62
C ALA A 178 -4.81 2.12 -14.19
N ALA A 179 -5.21 0.85 -14.34
CA ALA A 179 -4.32 -0.18 -14.87
C ALA A 179 -3.94 0.09 -16.34
N VAL A 180 -4.90 0.50 -17.18
CA VAL A 180 -4.63 0.86 -18.59
C VAL A 180 -3.63 2.02 -18.68
N ALA A 181 -3.82 3.06 -17.86
CA ALA A 181 -2.91 4.22 -17.86
C ALA A 181 -1.49 3.83 -17.37
N ILE A 182 -1.39 3.03 -16.33
CA ILE A 182 -0.09 2.53 -15.82
C ILE A 182 0.59 1.66 -16.89
N ALA A 183 -0.13 0.73 -17.51
CA ALA A 183 0.44 -0.12 -18.58
C ALA A 183 0.98 0.69 -19.75
N GLN A 184 0.32 1.80 -20.13
CA GLN A 184 0.82 2.72 -21.15
C GLN A 184 2.15 3.36 -20.74
N VAL A 185 2.29 3.80 -19.49
CA VAL A 185 3.55 4.37 -18.98
C VAL A 185 4.67 3.33 -18.99
N LEU A 186 4.39 2.11 -18.55
CA LEU A 186 5.36 1.00 -18.53
C LEU A 186 5.81 0.61 -19.95
N ARG A 187 4.93 0.69 -20.95
CA ARG A 187 5.25 0.45 -22.36
C ARG A 187 6.14 1.55 -22.94
N ALA A 188 5.92 2.80 -22.51
CA ALA A 188 6.58 3.97 -23.07
C ALA A 188 7.88 4.36 -22.33
N SER A 189 8.13 3.81 -21.14
CA SER A 189 9.25 4.21 -20.29
C SER A 189 9.67 3.10 -19.31
N GLU A 190 10.81 3.28 -18.65
CA GLU A 190 11.29 2.46 -17.54
C GLU A 190 10.85 3.00 -16.16
N ALA A 191 9.83 3.85 -16.12
CA ALA A 191 9.38 4.51 -14.91
C ALA A 191 8.81 3.52 -13.90
N LYS A 192 9.00 3.85 -12.62
CA LYS A 192 8.37 3.19 -11.49
C LYS A 192 7.11 3.95 -11.09
N VAL A 193 5.98 3.27 -11.05
CA VAL A 193 4.68 3.82 -10.72
C VAL A 193 4.23 3.34 -9.35
N LEU A 194 3.88 4.26 -8.48
CA LEU A 194 3.21 3.95 -7.22
C LEU A 194 1.72 4.22 -7.37
N TYR A 195 0.92 3.17 -7.23
CA TYR A 195 -0.54 3.27 -7.11
C TYR A 195 -0.93 3.20 -5.65
N ILE A 196 -1.62 4.23 -5.14
CA ILE A 196 -2.16 4.25 -3.78
C ILE A 196 -3.68 4.28 -3.86
N ASP A 197 -4.34 3.34 -3.22
CA ASP A 197 -5.79 3.20 -3.18
C ASP A 197 -6.30 3.52 -1.79
N PHE A 198 -7.10 4.58 -1.66
CA PHE A 198 -7.74 5.02 -0.42
C PHE A 198 -9.24 4.69 -0.38
N ASP A 199 -9.75 3.99 -1.38
CA ASP A 199 -11.11 3.47 -1.40
C ASP A 199 -11.36 2.53 -0.20
N ALA A 200 -12.58 2.45 0.28
CA ALA A 200 -12.90 1.49 1.34
C ALA A 200 -12.83 0.04 0.85
N HIS A 201 -12.96 -0.20 -0.45
CA HIS A 201 -12.84 -1.52 -1.05
C HIS A 201 -11.39 -1.79 -1.50
N HIS A 202 -10.98 -3.04 -1.43
CA HIS A 202 -9.68 -3.45 -1.96
C HIS A 202 -9.59 -3.26 -3.48
N GLY A 203 -8.57 -2.56 -3.97
CA GLY A 203 -8.33 -2.36 -5.40
C GLY A 203 -7.78 -3.60 -6.11
N ASP A 204 -8.55 -4.68 -6.08
CA ASP A 204 -8.15 -6.02 -6.52
C ASP A 204 -7.79 -6.10 -7.99
N GLY A 205 -8.51 -5.36 -8.86
CA GLY A 205 -8.24 -5.33 -10.29
C GLY A 205 -6.89 -4.72 -10.63
N VAL A 206 -6.52 -3.61 -9.99
CA VAL A 206 -5.20 -2.98 -10.20
C VAL A 206 -4.09 -3.85 -9.61
N GLN A 207 -4.29 -4.39 -8.39
CA GLN A 207 -3.34 -5.34 -7.80
C GLN A 207 -3.08 -6.53 -8.74
N ARG A 208 -4.14 -7.14 -9.27
CA ARG A 208 -4.06 -8.30 -10.16
C ARG A 208 -3.30 -7.99 -11.44
N ALA A 209 -3.56 -6.83 -12.07
CA ALA A 209 -2.93 -6.42 -13.31
C ALA A 209 -1.40 -6.32 -13.21
N PHE A 210 -0.87 -6.01 -12.02
CA PHE A 210 0.57 -5.82 -11.80
C PHE A 210 1.16 -6.75 -10.75
N TYR A 211 0.54 -7.91 -10.52
CA TYR A 211 0.91 -8.83 -9.44
C TYR A 211 2.33 -9.41 -9.56
N ASP A 212 2.92 -9.41 -10.77
CA ASP A 212 4.28 -9.86 -11.07
C ASP A 212 5.20 -8.76 -11.65
N GLU A 213 4.73 -7.49 -11.71
CA GLU A 213 5.49 -6.37 -12.29
C GLU A 213 6.21 -5.54 -11.22
N PRO A 214 7.56 -5.62 -11.12
CA PRO A 214 8.33 -4.93 -10.07
C PRO A 214 8.43 -3.41 -10.24
N ARG A 215 8.06 -2.84 -11.39
CA ARG A 215 8.05 -1.38 -11.61
C ARG A 215 6.76 -0.73 -11.11
N VAL A 216 5.77 -1.53 -10.69
CA VAL A 216 4.53 -1.03 -10.08
C VAL A 216 4.44 -1.47 -8.64
N MET A 217 4.27 -0.53 -7.71
CA MET A 217 3.87 -0.86 -6.36
C MET A 217 2.41 -0.46 -6.19
N THR A 218 1.56 -1.41 -5.84
CA THR A 218 0.16 -1.16 -5.45
C THR A 218 0.06 -1.15 -3.94
N VAL A 219 -0.56 -0.13 -3.37
CA VAL A 219 -0.81 0.00 -1.92
C VAL A 219 -2.28 0.30 -1.72
N SER A 220 -3.02 -0.59 -1.07
CA SER A 220 -4.45 -0.41 -0.80
C SER A 220 -4.73 -0.37 0.71
N LEU A 221 -5.37 0.72 1.17
CA LEU A 221 -5.83 0.89 2.55
C LEU A 221 -7.36 0.74 2.56
N HIS A 222 -7.86 -0.42 2.93
CA HIS A 222 -9.26 -0.78 2.73
C HIS A 222 -9.86 -1.45 3.97
N GLU A 223 -11.17 -1.48 4.07
CA GLU A 223 -11.86 -2.31 5.06
C GLU A 223 -11.58 -3.78 4.78
N THR A 224 -11.27 -4.55 5.80
CA THR A 224 -10.86 -5.95 5.65
C THR A 224 -11.85 -6.76 4.81
N GLY A 225 -11.34 -7.48 3.81
CA GLY A 225 -12.11 -8.39 2.96
C GLY A 225 -12.84 -9.53 3.69
N ARG A 226 -12.63 -9.66 5.02
CA ARG A 226 -13.45 -10.57 5.83
C ARG A 226 -14.93 -10.16 5.91
N TYR A 227 -15.24 -8.89 5.69
CA TYR A 227 -16.57 -8.32 5.85
C TYR A 227 -17.04 -7.51 4.66
N LEU A 228 -16.11 -7.05 3.80
CA LEU A 228 -16.42 -6.20 2.67
C LEU A 228 -16.00 -6.86 1.35
N PHE A 229 -16.74 -6.55 0.28
CA PHE A 229 -16.36 -6.86 -1.10
C PHE A 229 -14.96 -6.27 -1.43
N PRO A 230 -14.14 -6.90 -2.24
CA PRO A 230 -14.31 -8.16 -2.98
C PRO A 230 -13.91 -9.42 -2.18
N GLY A 231 -13.61 -9.32 -0.91
CA GLY A 231 -13.21 -10.45 -0.07
C GLY A 231 -11.72 -10.80 -0.15
N THR A 232 -10.91 -9.97 -0.78
CA THR A 232 -9.46 -10.09 -0.96
C THR A 232 -8.73 -8.95 -0.24
N GLY A 233 -7.42 -8.82 -0.43
CA GLY A 233 -6.60 -7.76 0.18
C GLY A 233 -6.04 -8.15 1.53
N ASP A 234 -5.73 -9.44 1.75
CA ASP A 234 -4.99 -9.87 2.94
C ASP A 234 -3.54 -9.35 2.90
N VAL A 235 -2.96 -9.07 4.06
CA VAL A 235 -1.58 -8.60 4.19
C VAL A 235 -0.55 -9.54 3.55
N LEU A 236 -0.90 -10.80 3.33
CA LEU A 236 -0.04 -11.82 2.71
C LEU A 236 -0.20 -11.89 1.18
N GLU A 237 -1.10 -11.13 0.58
CA GLU A 237 -1.18 -10.97 -0.87
C GLU A 237 -0.08 -10.02 -1.36
N LEU A 238 1.13 -10.54 -1.50
CA LEU A 238 2.36 -9.77 -1.65
C LEU A 238 2.84 -9.60 -3.09
N GLY A 239 2.10 -10.09 -4.07
CA GLY A 239 2.58 -10.22 -5.45
C GLY A 239 3.24 -11.57 -5.72
N SER A 240 3.62 -11.82 -6.96
CA SER A 240 4.26 -13.06 -7.41
C SER A 240 5.50 -12.79 -8.25
N GLY A 241 6.34 -13.81 -8.46
CA GLY A 241 7.51 -13.70 -9.31
C GLY A 241 8.38 -12.48 -8.97
N ALA A 242 8.70 -11.67 -9.98
CA ALA A 242 9.48 -10.43 -9.81
C ALA A 242 8.69 -9.32 -9.08
N GLY A 243 7.36 -9.35 -9.14
CA GLY A 243 6.47 -8.40 -8.46
C GLY A 243 6.23 -8.69 -6.97
N ARG A 244 6.80 -9.77 -6.44
CA ARG A 244 6.60 -10.12 -5.02
C ARG A 244 7.23 -9.08 -4.09
N GLY A 245 6.42 -8.55 -3.15
CA GLY A 245 6.76 -7.45 -2.25
C GLY A 245 6.35 -6.07 -2.79
N TYR A 246 5.67 -6.04 -3.95
CA TYR A 246 5.15 -4.81 -4.55
C TYR A 246 3.63 -4.69 -4.53
N SER A 247 2.90 -5.73 -4.10
CA SER A 247 1.52 -5.62 -3.68
C SER A 247 1.47 -5.46 -2.18
N VAL A 248 0.85 -4.38 -1.70
CA VAL A 248 0.80 -4.00 -0.29
C VAL A 248 -0.65 -3.80 0.12
N ASN A 249 -1.11 -4.63 1.03
CA ASN A 249 -2.47 -4.58 1.55
C ASN A 249 -2.49 -4.19 3.01
N ILE A 250 -3.34 -3.23 3.36
CA ILE A 250 -3.51 -2.69 4.70
C ILE A 250 -5.00 -2.83 5.06
N PRO A 251 -5.46 -4.06 5.36
CA PRO A 251 -6.83 -4.29 5.76
C PRO A 251 -7.10 -3.70 7.15
N LEU A 252 -8.11 -2.85 7.23
CA LEU A 252 -8.53 -2.16 8.45
C LEU A 252 -9.81 -2.77 9.01
N GLU A 253 -10.00 -2.70 10.31
CA GLU A 253 -11.22 -3.16 10.94
C GLU A 253 -12.41 -2.25 10.61
N PRO A 254 -13.64 -2.79 10.51
CA PRO A 254 -14.84 -1.97 10.41
C PRO A 254 -14.92 -0.94 11.53
N PHE A 255 -15.53 0.21 11.26
CA PHE A 255 -15.66 1.35 12.17
C PHE A 255 -14.34 2.02 12.57
N THR A 256 -13.30 1.85 11.75
CA THR A 256 -12.05 2.61 11.88
C THR A 256 -12.32 4.09 11.69
N GLU A 257 -11.90 4.91 12.68
CA GLU A 257 -12.05 6.36 12.70
C GLU A 257 -10.75 7.08 12.28
N ASP A 258 -10.84 8.39 12.01
CA ASP A 258 -9.77 9.23 11.47
C ASP A 258 -8.39 9.03 12.11
N ASP A 259 -8.35 9.06 13.45
CA ASP A 259 -7.06 9.02 14.16
C ASP A 259 -6.36 7.66 13.97
N SER A 260 -7.15 6.56 14.02
CA SER A 260 -6.63 5.20 13.79
C SER A 260 -6.18 4.99 12.35
N TYR A 261 -6.97 5.48 11.38
CA TYR A 261 -6.62 5.41 9.96
C TYR A 261 -5.35 6.21 9.66
N SER A 262 -5.29 7.45 10.14
CA SER A 262 -4.16 8.34 9.95
C SER A 262 -2.87 7.78 10.57
N GLU A 263 -2.94 7.21 11.76
CA GLU A 263 -1.79 6.57 12.42
C GLU A 263 -1.22 5.44 11.55
N VAL A 264 -2.06 4.54 11.05
CA VAL A 264 -1.65 3.43 10.17
C VAL A 264 -1.05 3.95 8.87
N MET A 265 -1.74 4.88 8.22
CA MET A 265 -1.32 5.47 6.95
C MET A 265 0.07 6.11 7.06
N HIS A 266 0.31 6.94 8.08
CA HIS A 266 1.60 7.59 8.30
C HIS A 266 2.70 6.62 8.75
N ALA A 267 2.35 5.54 9.43
CA ALA A 267 3.32 4.52 9.81
C ALA A 267 3.81 3.71 8.61
N VAL A 268 2.98 3.50 7.58
CA VAL A 268 3.26 2.55 6.50
C VAL A 268 3.68 3.23 5.19
N LEU A 269 2.95 4.27 4.73
CA LEU A 269 3.20 4.85 3.39
C LEU A 269 4.57 5.52 3.23
N PRO A 270 5.02 6.45 4.10
CA PRO A 270 6.27 7.17 3.86
C PRO A 270 7.49 6.25 3.73
N PRO A 271 7.70 5.25 4.61
CA PRO A 271 8.84 4.35 4.47
C PRO A 271 8.74 3.43 3.24
N LEU A 272 7.54 3.02 2.82
CA LEU A 272 7.35 2.26 1.57
C LEU A 272 7.72 3.09 0.35
N VAL A 273 7.21 4.32 0.27
CA VAL A 273 7.48 5.22 -0.85
C VAL A 273 8.97 5.54 -0.95
N MET A 274 9.62 5.82 0.17
CA MET A 274 11.07 6.01 0.22
C MET A 274 11.83 4.78 -0.29
N SER A 275 11.42 3.59 0.12
CA SER A 275 12.05 2.33 -0.30
C SER A 275 11.80 2.01 -1.77
N PHE A 276 10.62 2.32 -2.28
CA PHE A 276 10.25 2.10 -3.68
C PHE A 276 10.88 3.13 -4.61
N ALA A 277 10.99 4.39 -4.19
CA ALA A 277 11.48 5.51 -4.98
C ALA A 277 10.75 5.62 -6.35
N PRO A 278 9.44 5.91 -6.35
CA PRO A 278 8.65 6.01 -7.56
C PRO A 278 9.00 7.25 -8.37
N ASP A 279 8.74 7.20 -9.69
CA ASP A 279 8.82 8.34 -10.58
C ASP A 279 7.53 9.16 -10.61
N VAL A 280 6.39 8.53 -10.31
CA VAL A 280 5.07 9.15 -10.30
C VAL A 280 4.16 8.45 -9.29
N ILE A 281 3.24 9.20 -8.69
CA ILE A 281 2.15 8.67 -7.89
C ILE A 281 0.85 8.81 -8.68
N ILE A 282 0.09 7.72 -8.75
CA ILE A 282 -1.32 7.73 -9.12
C ILE A 282 -2.10 7.24 -7.90
N SER A 283 -3.09 8.02 -7.44
CA SER A 283 -3.86 7.69 -6.25
C SER A 283 -5.35 7.74 -6.51
N GLN A 284 -6.07 6.72 -6.01
CA GLN A 284 -7.51 6.62 -6.05
C GLN A 284 -8.06 7.16 -4.73
N HIS A 285 -8.99 8.11 -4.82
CA HIS A 285 -9.59 8.82 -3.70
C HIS A 285 -11.09 8.52 -3.59
N GLY A 286 -11.44 7.24 -3.55
CA GLY A 286 -12.78 6.83 -3.14
C GLY A 286 -13.09 7.42 -1.78
N CYS A 287 -14.26 8.02 -1.65
CA CYS A 287 -14.70 8.63 -0.41
C CYS A 287 -15.81 7.82 0.29
N ASP A 288 -15.95 6.57 -0.10
CA ASP A 288 -16.82 5.58 0.53
C ASP A 288 -16.31 5.10 1.90
N SER A 289 -15.07 5.44 2.27
CA SER A 289 -14.56 5.31 3.64
C SER A 289 -15.25 6.27 4.64
N HIS A 290 -16.08 7.21 4.18
CA HIS A 290 -16.78 8.17 5.03
C HIS A 290 -17.91 7.52 5.83
N ALA A 291 -18.10 7.95 7.09
CA ALA A 291 -19.08 7.39 8.01
C ALA A 291 -20.54 7.47 7.57
N TRP A 292 -20.88 8.27 6.57
CA TRP A 292 -22.22 8.37 5.96
C TRP A 292 -22.37 7.54 4.69
N ASP A 293 -21.33 6.86 4.25
CA ASP A 293 -21.44 6.02 3.07
C ASP A 293 -22.34 4.81 3.34
N PRO A 294 -23.28 4.49 2.44
CA PRO A 294 -24.24 3.42 2.66
C PRO A 294 -23.67 2.01 2.44
N LEU A 295 -22.53 1.85 1.75
CA LEU A 295 -22.04 0.55 1.31
C LEU A 295 -20.88 0.00 2.15
N THR A 296 -20.25 0.84 2.99
CA THR A 296 -19.08 0.44 3.77
C THR A 296 -19.27 0.69 5.27
N HIS A 297 -18.32 0.23 6.08
CA HIS A 297 -18.40 0.38 7.53
C HIS A 297 -17.22 1.19 8.10
N LEU A 298 -16.29 1.66 7.29
CA LEU A 298 -15.28 2.62 7.76
C LEU A 298 -16.00 3.87 8.28
N SER A 299 -15.36 4.60 9.17
CA SER A 299 -16.01 5.71 9.87
C SER A 299 -15.17 6.97 9.86
N LEU A 300 -14.58 7.26 8.68
CA LEU A 300 -13.84 8.51 8.49
C LEU A 300 -14.80 9.69 8.38
N THR A 301 -14.31 10.85 8.76
CA THR A 301 -14.88 12.15 8.42
C THR A 301 -14.09 12.78 7.28
N LEU A 302 -14.57 13.90 6.75
CA LEU A 302 -13.82 14.66 5.73
C LEU A 302 -12.43 15.09 6.22
N ARG A 303 -12.21 15.21 7.53
CA ARG A 303 -10.88 15.46 8.10
C ARG A 303 -9.93 14.28 7.84
N GLY A 304 -10.39 13.05 8.06
CA GLY A 304 -9.60 11.84 7.78
C GLY A 304 -9.31 11.67 6.29
N ILE A 305 -10.32 11.92 5.44
CA ILE A 305 -10.20 11.89 3.98
C ILE A 305 -9.24 12.99 3.49
N GLN A 306 -9.29 14.18 4.04
CA GLN A 306 -8.34 15.25 3.73
C GLN A 306 -6.90 14.88 4.10
N ALA A 307 -6.69 14.17 5.20
CA ALA A 307 -5.35 13.70 5.59
C ALA A 307 -4.75 12.71 4.57
N GLN A 308 -5.57 11.88 3.92
CA GLN A 308 -5.13 11.01 2.81
C GLN A 308 -4.59 11.84 1.64
N MET A 309 -5.34 12.87 1.24
CA MET A 309 -4.99 13.77 0.14
C MET A 309 -3.71 14.55 0.42
N GLN A 310 -3.57 15.09 1.63
CA GLN A 310 -2.39 15.81 2.08
C GLN A 310 -1.14 14.92 2.07
N LEU A 311 -1.27 13.68 2.53
CA LEU A 311 -0.14 12.76 2.52
C LEU A 311 0.26 12.38 1.09
N ALA A 312 -0.70 12.07 0.20
CA ALA A 312 -0.41 11.76 -1.21
C ALA A 312 0.31 12.94 -1.90
N HIS A 313 -0.17 14.16 -1.70
CA HIS A 313 0.43 15.39 -2.22
C HIS A 313 1.87 15.59 -1.69
N GLN A 314 2.06 15.45 -0.38
CA GLN A 314 3.39 15.56 0.25
C GLN A 314 4.36 14.50 -0.28
N LEU A 315 3.93 13.25 -0.43
CA LEU A 315 4.75 12.16 -0.96
C LEU A 315 5.14 12.42 -2.41
N ALA A 316 4.21 12.91 -3.25
CA ALA A 316 4.49 13.25 -4.64
C ALA A 316 5.58 14.34 -4.75
N HIS A 317 5.50 15.40 -3.95
CA HIS A 317 6.53 16.43 -3.93
C HIS A 317 7.86 15.95 -3.37
N THR A 318 7.83 15.09 -2.36
CA THR A 318 9.05 14.61 -1.70
C THR A 318 9.82 13.61 -2.58
N TYR A 319 9.11 12.72 -3.28
CA TYR A 319 9.75 11.57 -3.95
C TYR A 319 9.61 11.56 -5.47
N CYS A 320 8.60 12.23 -6.04
CA CYS A 320 8.26 12.17 -7.46
C CYS A 320 8.37 13.52 -8.18
N ALA A 321 9.09 14.49 -7.62
CA ALA A 321 9.18 15.86 -8.15
C ALA A 321 7.81 16.50 -8.43
N GLY A 322 6.81 16.21 -7.62
CA GLY A 322 5.44 16.70 -7.72
C GLY A 322 4.56 15.96 -8.73
N ARG A 323 5.04 14.91 -9.40
CA ARG A 323 4.21 14.17 -10.37
C ARG A 323 3.14 13.34 -9.68
N TRP A 324 1.87 13.80 -9.81
CA TRP A 324 0.73 13.21 -9.15
C TRP A 324 -0.54 13.23 -10.00
N VAL A 325 -1.17 12.07 -10.15
CA VAL A 325 -2.52 11.94 -10.69
C VAL A 325 -3.43 11.43 -9.60
N ALA A 326 -4.53 12.15 -9.34
CA ALA A 326 -5.58 11.70 -8.44
C ALA A 326 -6.81 11.29 -9.25
N LEU A 327 -7.39 10.17 -8.87
CA LEU A 327 -8.62 9.62 -9.43
C LEU A 327 -9.75 9.73 -8.41
N GLY A 328 -10.98 9.70 -8.87
CA GLY A 328 -12.15 9.58 -8.01
C GLY A 328 -12.21 8.21 -7.34
N GLY A 329 -13.11 7.35 -7.75
CA GLY A 329 -13.35 6.03 -7.18
C GLY A 329 -14.71 5.89 -6.55
N GLY A 330 -14.84 5.05 -5.50
CA GLY A 330 -16.07 4.86 -4.74
C GLY A 330 -16.56 6.12 -4.03
N GLY A 331 -17.76 6.04 -3.52
CA GLY A 331 -18.48 7.13 -2.85
C GLY A 331 -19.90 7.19 -3.31
N TYR A 332 -20.80 6.79 -2.40
CA TYR A 332 -22.21 6.53 -2.74
C TYR A 332 -23.17 7.51 -2.06
N ASP A 333 -22.68 8.34 -1.14
CA ASP A 333 -23.37 9.55 -0.71
C ASP A 333 -23.06 10.69 -1.71
N GLN A 334 -23.80 10.70 -2.78
CA GLN A 334 -23.54 11.51 -3.98
C GLN A 334 -23.77 13.02 -3.81
N PHE A 335 -24.40 13.45 -2.72
CA PHE A 335 -24.73 14.87 -2.50
C PHE A 335 -24.02 15.47 -1.29
N ARG A 336 -23.85 14.71 -0.21
CA ARG A 336 -23.27 15.24 1.03
C ARG A 336 -21.76 14.99 1.10
N VAL A 337 -21.29 13.81 0.67
CA VAL A 337 -19.88 13.40 0.83
C VAL A 337 -19.07 13.69 -0.43
N VAL A 338 -19.40 13.05 -1.56
CA VAL A 338 -18.59 13.09 -2.78
C VAL A 338 -18.23 14.50 -3.24
N PRO A 339 -19.19 15.45 -3.40
CA PRO A 339 -18.85 16.79 -3.89
C PRO A 339 -17.93 17.54 -2.94
N ARG A 340 -18.12 17.41 -1.62
CA ARG A 340 -17.29 18.07 -0.61
C ARG A 340 -15.89 17.45 -0.55
N ALA A 341 -15.80 16.12 -0.47
CA ALA A 341 -14.52 15.40 -0.41
C ALA A 341 -13.63 15.74 -1.62
N TRP A 342 -14.16 15.65 -2.82
CA TRP A 342 -13.39 15.92 -4.02
C TRP A 342 -13.14 17.40 -4.29
N SER A 343 -13.96 18.30 -3.74
CA SER A 343 -13.62 19.73 -3.72
C SER A 343 -12.46 20.03 -2.79
N ILE A 344 -12.36 19.32 -1.65
CA ILE A 344 -11.20 19.40 -0.74
C ILE A 344 -9.94 18.90 -1.46
N LEU A 345 -10.04 17.79 -2.22
CA LEU A 345 -8.92 17.27 -3.02
C LEU A 345 -8.42 18.30 -4.04
N TRP A 346 -9.33 18.92 -4.78
CA TRP A 346 -8.98 19.95 -5.74
C TRP A 346 -8.32 21.18 -5.08
N ALA A 347 -8.88 21.63 -3.96
CA ALA A 347 -8.32 22.74 -3.18
C ALA A 347 -6.91 22.41 -2.66
N GLU A 348 -6.66 21.14 -2.21
CA GLU A 348 -5.35 20.66 -1.81
C GLU A 348 -4.34 20.67 -2.97
N MET A 349 -4.74 20.14 -4.14
CA MET A 349 -3.88 20.12 -5.33
C MET A 349 -3.49 21.51 -5.83
N THR A 350 -4.42 22.43 -5.77
CA THR A 350 -4.23 23.81 -6.26
C THR A 350 -3.73 24.77 -5.20
N GLN A 351 -3.63 24.32 -3.94
CA GLN A 351 -3.27 25.15 -2.79
C GLN A 351 -4.20 26.35 -2.61
N GLN A 352 -5.47 26.20 -2.99
CA GLN A 352 -6.51 27.21 -2.80
C GLN A 352 -7.11 27.08 -1.40
N ALA A 353 -7.47 28.22 -0.81
CA ALA A 353 -8.19 28.23 0.46
C ALA A 353 -9.63 27.71 0.25
N LEU A 354 -10.00 26.69 0.98
CA LEU A 354 -11.36 26.15 0.97
C LEU A 354 -12.31 27.12 1.71
N PRO A 355 -13.45 27.53 1.10
CA PRO A 355 -14.44 28.33 1.81
C PRO A 355 -15.00 27.57 3.02
N GLU A 356 -15.32 28.28 4.11
CA GLU A 356 -15.94 27.64 5.28
C GLU A 356 -17.33 27.11 4.97
N ARG A 357 -18.13 27.90 4.24
CA ARG A 357 -19.54 27.60 3.92
C ARG A 357 -19.72 27.15 2.49
N LEU A 358 -20.63 26.22 2.30
CA LEU A 358 -21.11 25.84 0.97
C LEU A 358 -21.89 27.01 0.35
N PRO A 359 -21.78 27.21 -0.98
CA PRO A 359 -22.55 28.24 -1.70
C PRO A 359 -24.07 28.02 -1.57
N GLU A 360 -24.81 29.09 -1.26
CA GLU A 360 -26.27 29.00 -1.10
C GLU A 360 -26.98 28.52 -2.37
N ALA A 361 -26.47 28.90 -3.55
CA ALA A 361 -27.03 28.48 -4.84
C ALA A 361 -26.87 26.97 -5.04
N TRP A 362 -25.70 26.40 -4.64
CA TRP A 362 -25.45 24.96 -4.70
C TRP A 362 -26.35 24.19 -3.73
N ILE A 363 -26.50 24.69 -2.49
CA ILE A 363 -27.41 24.10 -1.48
C ILE A 363 -28.85 24.11 -1.99
N ALA A 364 -29.32 25.25 -2.55
CA ALA A 364 -30.67 25.38 -3.06
C ALA A 364 -30.97 24.40 -4.21
N ARG A 365 -29.97 24.08 -5.02
CA ARG A 365 -30.09 23.12 -6.13
C ARG A 365 -30.12 21.67 -5.66
N TRP A 366 -29.20 21.27 -4.77
CA TRP A 366 -28.93 19.87 -4.50
C TRP A 366 -29.62 19.31 -3.24
N ARG A 367 -30.00 20.17 -2.28
CA ARG A 367 -30.74 19.72 -1.10
C ARG A 367 -32.11 19.08 -1.47
N PRO A 368 -32.92 19.61 -2.37
CA PRO A 368 -34.20 18.97 -2.77
C PRO A 368 -33.99 17.61 -3.47
N GLU A 369 -32.85 17.44 -4.16
CA GLU A 369 -32.50 16.17 -4.79
C GLU A 369 -32.15 15.11 -3.71
N TRP A 370 -31.35 15.50 -2.73
CA TRP A 370 -31.02 14.66 -1.60
C TRP A 370 -32.27 14.30 -0.77
N GLU A 371 -33.12 15.26 -0.44
CA GLU A 371 -34.36 15.03 0.31
C GLU A 371 -35.26 13.99 -0.38
N ARG A 372 -35.33 14.00 -1.71
CA ARG A 372 -36.12 13.01 -2.48
C ARG A 372 -35.51 11.59 -2.36
N VAL A 373 -34.19 11.45 -2.39
CA VAL A 373 -33.53 10.16 -2.23
C VAL A 373 -33.74 9.64 -0.80
N GLU A 374 -33.54 10.50 0.20
CA GLU A 374 -33.75 10.13 1.62
C GLU A 374 -35.21 9.74 1.91
N GLU A 375 -36.19 10.40 1.27
CA GLU A 375 -37.60 10.04 1.41
C GLU A 375 -37.89 8.65 0.83
N GLN A 376 -37.30 8.30 -0.32
CA GLN A 376 -37.44 6.99 -0.95
C GLN A 376 -36.79 5.89 -0.09
N GLU A 377 -35.54 6.10 0.33
CA GLU A 377 -34.83 5.16 1.22
C GLU A 377 -35.48 5.07 2.60
N GLY A 378 -35.98 6.17 3.13
CA GLY A 378 -36.68 6.22 4.42
C GLY A 378 -37.97 5.40 4.43
N VAL A 379 -38.68 5.32 3.32
CA VAL A 379 -39.86 4.46 3.16
C VAL A 379 -39.43 2.99 3.19
N GLU A 380 -38.35 2.62 2.51
CA GLU A 380 -37.81 1.27 2.51
C GLU A 380 -37.26 0.87 3.89
N GLN A 381 -36.55 1.77 4.56
CA GLN A 381 -36.00 1.53 5.91
C GLN A 381 -37.13 1.39 6.94
N GLN A 382 -38.22 2.15 6.81
CA GLN A 382 -39.38 2.05 7.70
C GLN A 382 -40.14 0.73 7.50
N VAL A 383 -40.20 0.22 6.28
CA VAL A 383 -40.72 -1.12 5.97
C VAL A 383 -39.85 -2.21 6.60
N MET A 384 -38.52 -1.99 6.70
CA MET A 384 -37.57 -2.90 7.33
C MET A 384 -37.40 -2.69 8.85
N GLY A 385 -38.17 -1.77 9.47
CA GLY A 385 -38.11 -1.51 10.92
C GLY A 385 -36.88 -0.73 11.39
N LYS A 386 -36.21 -0.01 10.50
CA LYS A 386 -35.07 0.87 10.82
C LYS A 386 -35.55 2.30 11.08
N THR A 387 -34.93 3.01 12.02
CA THR A 387 -35.20 4.43 12.30
C THR A 387 -34.48 5.33 11.27
N ALA A 388 -35.23 6.26 10.66
CA ALA A 388 -34.64 7.25 9.74
C ALA A 388 -33.53 8.04 10.43
N SER A 389 -32.46 8.30 9.69
CA SER A 389 -31.33 9.12 10.12
C SER A 389 -31.78 10.56 10.37
N SER A 390 -31.39 11.16 11.51
CA SER A 390 -31.61 12.58 11.81
C SER A 390 -30.59 13.51 11.16
N VAL A 391 -29.83 13.04 10.20
CA VAL A 391 -28.73 13.79 9.56
C VAL A 391 -29.31 14.88 8.67
N GLN A 392 -28.76 16.10 8.77
CA GLN A 392 -29.14 17.23 7.97
C GLN A 392 -28.23 17.40 6.74
N PHE A 393 -28.76 18.00 5.69
CA PHE A 393 -27.94 18.39 4.53
C PHE A 393 -26.86 19.41 4.97
N PRO A 394 -25.59 19.21 4.59
CA PRO A 394 -24.50 20.06 5.05
C PRO A 394 -24.61 21.50 4.52
N VAL A 395 -24.10 22.45 5.29
CA VAL A 395 -24.02 23.89 4.92
C VAL A 395 -22.60 24.43 4.99
N ILE A 396 -21.64 23.56 5.36
CA ILE A 396 -20.21 23.85 5.44
C ILE A 396 -19.42 22.75 4.71
N PHE A 397 -18.21 23.07 4.27
CA PHE A 397 -17.36 22.10 3.57
C PHE A 397 -16.91 20.98 4.49
N GLN A 398 -16.49 21.28 5.71
CA GLN A 398 -16.03 20.28 6.66
C GLN A 398 -17.19 19.65 7.44
N ASP A 399 -16.93 18.51 8.05
CA ASP A 399 -17.87 17.85 8.95
C ASP A 399 -17.85 18.50 10.33
N ARG A 400 -18.97 18.42 11.03
CA ARG A 400 -19.06 18.83 12.43
C ARG A 400 -18.77 17.65 13.33
N PRO A 401 -17.83 17.77 14.29
CA PRO A 401 -17.45 16.67 15.18
C PRO A 401 -18.65 16.06 15.94
N GLU A 402 -19.65 16.88 16.26
CA GLU A 402 -20.86 16.45 16.97
C GLU A 402 -21.75 15.48 16.17
N ASP A 403 -21.63 15.47 14.83
CA ASP A 403 -22.36 14.56 13.96
C ASP A 403 -21.73 13.14 13.93
N PHE A 404 -20.52 12.99 14.47
CA PHE A 404 -19.74 11.76 14.43
C PHE A 404 -19.29 11.33 15.83
N PRO A 405 -20.19 10.80 16.67
CA PRO A 405 -19.82 10.33 18.00
C PRO A 405 -18.86 9.15 17.89
N ALA A 406 -17.91 9.08 18.83
CA ALA A 406 -16.92 8.01 18.91
C ALA A 406 -17.56 6.61 18.87
N LYS A 407 -17.00 5.74 18.07
CA LYS A 407 -17.55 4.39 17.88
C LYS A 407 -17.30 3.48 19.09
N PRO A 408 -18.23 2.58 19.40
CA PRO A 408 -17.97 1.54 20.39
C PRO A 408 -16.73 0.71 20.02
N ARG A 409 -15.95 0.29 21.03
CA ARG A 409 -14.73 -0.52 20.85
C ARG A 409 -13.58 0.20 20.12
N ARG A 410 -13.60 1.53 20.02
CA ARG A 410 -12.56 2.34 19.36
C ARG A 410 -11.14 1.88 19.70
N ALA A 411 -10.81 1.70 20.98
CA ALA A 411 -9.48 1.29 21.40
C ALA A 411 -9.08 -0.11 20.89
N ALA A 412 -10.01 -1.04 20.82
CA ALA A 412 -9.74 -2.39 20.30
C ALA A 412 -9.52 -2.37 18.78
N ILE A 413 -10.29 -1.52 18.06
CA ILE A 413 -10.15 -1.31 16.62
C ILE A 413 -8.78 -0.68 16.33
N THR A 414 -8.42 0.39 17.04
CA THR A 414 -7.11 1.05 16.88
C THR A 414 -5.96 0.06 17.13
N GLN A 415 -6.04 -0.75 18.18
CA GLN A 415 -5.02 -1.76 18.44
C GLN A 415 -4.92 -2.82 17.34
N ALA A 416 -6.05 -3.25 16.77
CA ALA A 416 -6.03 -4.21 15.66
C ALA A 416 -5.37 -3.59 14.41
N ASN A 417 -5.71 -2.35 14.07
CA ASN A 417 -5.13 -1.63 12.94
C ASN A 417 -3.62 -1.35 13.12
N GLN A 418 -3.17 -1.03 14.33
CA GLN A 418 -1.75 -0.90 14.66
C GLN A 418 -0.99 -2.21 14.45
N ARG A 419 -1.61 -3.37 14.77
CA ARG A 419 -1.02 -4.68 14.49
C ARG A 419 -0.89 -4.92 12.99
N THR A 420 -1.91 -4.58 12.20
CA THR A 420 -1.85 -4.64 10.74
C THR A 420 -0.70 -3.78 10.21
N ALA A 421 -0.58 -2.53 10.64
CA ALA A 421 0.51 -1.64 10.23
C ALA A 421 1.89 -2.21 10.62
N THR A 422 2.01 -2.73 11.82
CA THR A 422 3.24 -3.37 12.30
C THR A 422 3.61 -4.55 11.42
N LEU A 423 2.65 -5.43 11.12
CA LEU A 423 2.86 -6.59 10.28
C LEU A 423 3.30 -6.20 8.85
N VAL A 424 2.59 -5.28 8.21
CA VAL A 424 2.93 -4.78 6.87
C VAL A 424 4.36 -4.23 6.84
N ARG A 425 4.73 -3.43 7.84
CA ARG A 425 6.10 -2.90 7.98
C ARG A 425 7.14 -4.00 8.16
N HIS A 426 6.84 -5.03 8.96
CA HIS A 426 7.74 -6.16 9.16
C HIS A 426 7.96 -6.99 7.90
N ILE A 427 6.90 -7.23 7.14
CA ILE A 427 6.96 -8.01 5.91
C ILE A 427 7.73 -7.28 4.81
N LEU A 428 7.52 -5.96 4.68
CA LEU A 428 7.93 -5.22 3.49
C LEU A 428 9.14 -4.31 3.70
N LEU A 429 9.40 -3.88 4.95
CA LEU A 429 10.45 -2.91 5.21
C LEU A 429 11.68 -3.54 5.88
N PRO A 430 12.87 -3.27 5.35
CA PRO A 430 14.12 -3.61 6.03
C PRO A 430 14.23 -2.99 7.42
N VAL A 431 14.83 -3.70 8.37
CA VAL A 431 15.03 -3.23 9.77
C VAL A 431 15.58 -1.80 9.87
N PRO A 432 16.59 -1.36 9.10
CA PRO A 432 17.08 0.01 9.18
C PRO A 432 16.02 1.06 8.81
N ILE A 433 15.16 0.77 7.82
CA ILE A 433 14.09 1.69 7.41
C ILE A 433 13.02 1.75 8.50
N ARG A 434 12.62 0.61 9.07
CA ARG A 434 11.66 0.57 10.19
C ARG A 434 12.11 1.45 11.36
N LYS A 435 13.38 1.35 11.74
CA LYS A 435 13.97 2.16 12.82
C LYS A 435 14.04 3.66 12.50
N ALA A 436 14.31 4.04 11.26
CA ALA A 436 14.35 5.45 10.85
C ALA A 436 12.99 6.14 10.93
N PHE A 437 11.89 5.36 10.84
CA PHE A 437 10.51 5.87 10.92
C PHE A 437 9.79 5.47 12.23
N ALA A 438 10.45 4.84 13.18
CA ALA A 438 9.92 4.71 14.52
C ALA A 438 9.72 6.12 15.09
N THR A 439 8.47 6.49 15.36
CA THR A 439 8.14 7.83 15.84
C THR A 439 8.86 8.12 17.14
N SER A 440 9.56 9.24 17.18
CA SER A 440 10.30 9.79 18.32
C SER A 440 9.36 10.26 19.44
N THR A 441 8.49 9.42 19.97
CA THR A 441 7.67 9.73 21.15
C THR A 441 8.15 9.05 22.42
N ALA A 442 9.24 8.29 22.35
CA ALA A 442 9.97 7.85 23.52
C ALA A 442 11.26 8.67 23.61
N SER A 443 11.30 9.65 24.51
CA SER A 443 12.54 10.29 24.91
C SER A 443 13.49 9.21 25.42
N ALA A 444 14.48 8.91 24.60
CA ALA A 444 15.50 7.93 24.88
C ALA A 444 16.34 8.38 26.09
N HIS A 445 16.13 7.78 27.22
CA HIS A 445 17.19 7.56 28.18
C HIS A 445 17.77 6.15 27.94
N PHE A 446 18.59 6.03 26.90
CA PHE A 446 19.47 4.88 26.75
C PHE A 446 20.72 5.10 27.56
N SER A 447 20.92 4.27 28.59
CA SER A 447 22.22 4.10 29.23
C SER A 447 23.03 3.14 28.35
N PRO A 448 24.26 3.47 27.95
CA PRO A 448 25.02 2.63 27.04
C PRO A 448 25.45 1.34 27.72
N MET A 449 25.21 0.23 27.05
CA MET A 449 25.66 -1.10 27.46
C MET A 449 27.11 -1.35 27.03
N ALA A 450 27.97 -1.61 28.01
CA ALA A 450 29.32 -2.10 27.79
C ALA A 450 29.27 -3.59 27.37
N GLY A 451 29.70 -3.93 26.19
CA GLY A 451 29.71 -5.30 25.69
C GLY A 451 29.74 -5.37 24.16
N LEU A 452 28.63 -5.65 23.53
CA LEU A 452 28.53 -5.61 22.06
C LEU A 452 28.64 -4.16 21.54
N PHE A 453 28.16 -3.19 22.30
CA PHE A 453 28.31 -1.76 22.01
C PHE A 453 29.78 -1.32 21.98
N ASP A 454 30.64 -1.83 22.88
CA ASP A 454 32.08 -1.54 22.87
C ASP A 454 32.79 -2.20 21.68
N LEU A 455 32.33 -3.39 21.25
CA LEU A 455 32.79 -4.03 20.03
C LEU A 455 32.27 -3.34 18.77
N LEU A 456 31.07 -2.78 18.83
CA LEU A 456 30.45 -2.01 17.73
C LEU A 456 30.93 -0.54 17.68
N HIS A 457 31.30 0.05 18.83
CA HIS A 457 31.67 1.47 19.01
C HIS A 457 33.14 1.71 19.35
N MET A 458 34.05 0.88 18.93
CA MET A 458 35.47 1.22 19.00
C MET A 458 35.75 2.44 18.12
N GLN A 459 35.55 3.63 18.72
CA GLN A 459 35.82 4.92 18.08
C GLN A 459 37.25 4.93 17.51
N GLY A 460 37.35 5.04 16.19
CA GLY A 460 38.59 5.30 15.48
C GLY A 460 39.46 4.08 15.16
N ARG A 461 38.99 2.85 15.36
CA ARG A 461 39.67 1.63 14.87
C ARG A 461 38.77 0.86 13.91
N GLU A 462 39.34 0.32 12.83
CA GLU A 462 38.64 -0.65 11.97
C GLU A 462 38.11 -1.80 12.82
N ARG A 463 36.82 -2.15 12.64
CA ARG A 463 36.21 -3.31 13.33
C ARG A 463 36.99 -4.57 12.95
N PRO A 464 37.39 -5.43 13.92
CA PRO A 464 38.07 -6.66 13.59
C PRO A 464 37.16 -7.53 12.73
N SER A 465 37.47 -7.67 11.45
CA SER A 465 36.78 -8.57 10.53
C SER A 465 37.46 -9.92 10.54
N ARG A 466 36.71 -10.98 10.83
CA ARG A 466 37.17 -12.36 10.61
C ARG A 466 36.79 -12.78 9.19
N SER A 467 37.62 -13.69 8.63
CA SER A 467 37.32 -14.30 7.34
C SER A 467 37.65 -15.77 7.33
N LYS A 468 36.86 -16.55 6.58
CA LYS A 468 37.04 -18.00 6.41
C LYS A 468 36.65 -18.40 5.00
N THR A 469 37.53 -19.09 4.30
CA THR A 469 37.17 -19.68 3.00
C THR A 469 36.66 -21.10 3.22
N ILE A 470 35.57 -21.42 2.52
CA ILE A 470 34.96 -22.76 2.51
C ILE A 470 34.82 -23.23 1.07
N GLU A 471 35.04 -24.55 0.87
CA GLU A 471 34.79 -25.19 -0.41
C GLU A 471 33.33 -25.69 -0.46
N THR A 472 32.63 -25.39 -1.53
CA THR A 472 31.25 -25.84 -1.80
C THR A 472 31.18 -26.52 -3.16
N PRO A 473 30.13 -27.30 -3.43
CA PRO A 473 29.90 -27.84 -4.78
C PRO A 473 29.78 -26.77 -5.89
N GLY A 474 29.40 -25.53 -5.51
CA GLY A 474 29.34 -24.36 -6.42
C GLY A 474 30.69 -23.62 -6.54
N GLY A 475 31.75 -24.10 -5.87
CA GLY A 475 33.06 -23.46 -5.81
C GLY A 475 33.38 -22.82 -4.46
N PRO A 476 34.56 -22.17 -4.33
CA PRO A 476 34.96 -21.53 -3.09
C PRO A 476 34.12 -20.33 -2.74
N VAL A 477 33.80 -20.20 -1.45
CA VAL A 477 33.04 -19.08 -0.88
C VAL A 477 33.81 -18.48 0.28
N LEU A 478 33.94 -17.17 0.32
CA LEU A 478 34.59 -16.44 1.41
C LEU A 478 33.51 -15.91 2.37
N LEU A 479 33.55 -16.35 3.62
CA LEU A 479 32.75 -15.80 4.71
C LEU A 479 33.51 -14.61 5.32
N ARG A 480 32.81 -13.50 5.54
CA ARG A 480 33.35 -12.33 6.25
C ARG A 480 32.29 -11.76 7.20
N ASP A 481 32.71 -11.46 8.43
CA ASP A 481 31.90 -10.73 9.40
C ASP A 481 32.33 -9.26 9.53
N PHE A 482 31.55 -8.47 10.28
CA PHE A 482 31.75 -7.04 10.46
C PHE A 482 32.03 -6.32 9.14
N CYS A 483 31.25 -6.64 8.12
CA CYS A 483 31.44 -6.12 6.77
C CYS A 483 31.24 -4.61 6.72
N PRO A 484 32.27 -3.82 6.37
CA PRO A 484 32.13 -2.38 6.24
C PRO A 484 31.38 -2.01 4.93
N PRO A 485 30.73 -0.84 4.88
CA PRO A 485 30.05 -0.38 3.67
C PRO A 485 30.92 -0.43 2.42
N SER A 486 32.19 -0.04 2.53
CA SER A 486 33.15 -0.05 1.42
C SER A 486 33.45 -1.44 0.84
N LEU A 487 33.21 -2.49 1.58
CA LEU A 487 33.26 -3.87 1.06
C LEU A 487 31.99 -4.17 0.26
N ILE A 488 30.82 -3.89 0.84
CA ILE A 488 29.52 -4.17 0.19
C ILE A 488 29.39 -3.40 -1.12
N GLU A 489 29.83 -2.14 -1.19
CA GLU A 489 29.84 -1.32 -2.41
C GLU A 489 30.62 -1.96 -3.58
N ARG A 490 31.55 -2.86 -3.30
CA ARG A 490 32.37 -3.55 -4.32
C ARG A 490 31.85 -4.94 -4.70
N LEU A 491 30.88 -5.44 -3.97
CA LEU A 491 30.27 -6.74 -4.20
C LEU A 491 28.92 -6.56 -4.94
N VAL A 492 28.37 -7.63 -5.46
CA VAL A 492 27.07 -7.65 -6.14
C VAL A 492 26.20 -8.73 -5.49
N ALA A 493 24.95 -8.44 -5.20
CA ALA A 493 24.03 -9.44 -4.66
C ALA A 493 23.65 -10.46 -5.76
N ASP A 494 23.64 -11.74 -5.40
CA ASP A 494 23.17 -12.82 -6.28
C ASP A 494 21.66 -12.70 -6.49
N SER A 495 21.18 -12.98 -7.70
CA SER A 495 19.76 -12.88 -8.06
C SER A 495 18.85 -13.84 -7.29
N GLY A 496 19.41 -14.86 -6.66
CA GLY A 496 18.68 -15.79 -5.78
C GLY A 496 18.55 -15.31 -4.33
N LEU A 497 19.12 -14.14 -3.97
CA LEU A 497 18.85 -13.45 -2.71
C LEU A 497 17.62 -12.59 -2.89
N HIS A 498 16.50 -12.97 -2.29
CA HIS A 498 15.22 -12.31 -2.48
C HIS A 498 14.23 -12.52 -1.32
N ALA A 499 14.68 -13.02 -0.18
CA ALA A 499 13.80 -13.25 0.96
C ALA A 499 13.35 -11.95 1.64
N PHE A 500 14.17 -10.91 1.60
CA PHE A 500 13.88 -9.65 2.27
C PHE A 500 13.43 -8.53 1.35
N THR A 501 13.99 -8.41 0.14
CA THR A 501 13.64 -7.32 -0.79
C THR A 501 13.21 -7.81 -2.17
N ARG A 502 13.50 -9.08 -2.50
CA ARG A 502 13.11 -9.80 -3.71
C ARG A 502 13.57 -9.21 -5.05
N VAL A 503 14.43 -8.20 -5.00
CA VAL A 503 15.08 -7.60 -6.17
C VAL A 503 16.58 -7.46 -5.84
N PRO A 504 17.50 -8.03 -6.63
CA PRO A 504 18.92 -8.08 -6.31
C PRO A 504 19.56 -6.72 -6.00
N GLU A 505 19.19 -5.68 -6.76
CA GLU A 505 19.71 -4.32 -6.55
C GLU A 505 19.25 -3.74 -5.22
N ARG A 506 18.04 -4.08 -4.78
CA ARG A 506 17.52 -3.68 -3.47
C ARG A 506 18.08 -4.49 -2.34
N GLU A 507 18.29 -5.79 -2.56
CA GLU A 507 19.00 -6.64 -1.61
C GLU A 507 20.41 -6.08 -1.37
N HIS A 508 21.10 -5.68 -2.44
CA HIS A 508 22.39 -5.02 -2.33
C HIS A 508 22.30 -3.71 -1.54
N GLN A 509 21.31 -2.86 -1.82
CA GLN A 509 21.10 -1.61 -1.07
C GLN A 509 20.73 -1.87 0.39
N LEU A 510 19.96 -2.91 0.67
CA LEU A 510 19.64 -3.34 2.03
C LEU A 510 20.91 -3.73 2.79
N LEU A 511 21.75 -4.58 2.21
CA LEU A 511 23.01 -5.00 2.82
C LEU A 511 23.94 -3.80 3.07
N LEU A 512 23.96 -2.84 2.15
CA LEU A 512 24.72 -1.61 2.33
C LEU A 512 24.19 -0.76 3.50
N ASN A 513 22.87 -0.66 3.63
CA ASN A 513 22.23 0.06 4.74
C ASN A 513 22.47 -0.63 6.09
N ILE A 514 22.42 -1.98 6.13
CA ILE A 514 22.76 -2.76 7.31
C ILE A 514 24.24 -2.53 7.69
N ALA A 515 25.14 -2.55 6.72
CA ALA A 515 26.57 -2.31 6.97
C ALA A 515 26.86 -0.90 7.50
N ARG A 516 26.03 0.09 7.14
CA ARG A 516 26.12 1.48 7.63
C ARG A 516 25.50 1.66 9.02
N ASN A 517 24.64 0.75 9.45
CA ASN A 517 23.97 0.85 10.75
C ASN A 517 24.92 0.38 11.87
N PRO A 518 25.25 1.26 12.85
CA PRO A 518 26.15 0.91 13.97
C PRO A 518 25.52 -0.15 14.90
N ASP A 519 24.19 -0.29 14.93
CA ASP A 519 23.46 -1.25 15.78
C ASP A 519 23.31 -2.64 15.13
N CYS A 520 23.96 -2.88 13.98
CA CYS A 520 23.91 -4.14 13.26
C CYS A 520 25.30 -4.71 13.02
N VAL A 521 25.41 -6.03 13.07
CA VAL A 521 26.58 -6.79 12.59
C VAL A 521 26.16 -7.53 11.33
N LEU A 522 26.79 -7.21 10.21
CA LEU A 522 26.59 -7.89 8.94
C LEU A 522 27.72 -8.86 8.66
N MET A 523 27.38 -10.11 8.41
CA MET A 523 28.25 -11.11 7.82
C MET A 523 27.74 -11.44 6.41
N VAL A 524 28.65 -11.53 5.44
CA VAL A 524 28.33 -11.97 4.08
C VAL A 524 29.16 -13.21 3.70
N ALA A 525 28.54 -14.03 2.86
CA ALA A 525 29.20 -15.09 2.10
C ALA A 525 29.29 -14.65 0.64
N HIS A 526 30.48 -14.54 0.07
CA HIS A 526 30.64 -14.13 -1.32
C HIS A 526 31.64 -15.01 -2.09
N THR A 527 31.46 -15.10 -3.39
CA THR A 527 32.38 -15.79 -4.29
C THR A 527 33.65 -14.98 -4.50
N PRO A 528 34.76 -15.59 -4.99
CA PRO A 528 35.95 -14.84 -5.40
C PRO A 528 35.66 -13.80 -6.52
N ALA A 529 34.61 -14.01 -7.31
CA ALA A 529 34.17 -13.06 -8.33
C ALA A 529 33.43 -11.84 -7.75
N GLY A 530 33.21 -11.78 -6.43
CA GLY A 530 32.55 -10.65 -5.76
C GLY A 530 31.02 -10.75 -5.71
N VAL A 531 30.45 -11.94 -5.92
CA VAL A 531 28.99 -12.14 -5.84
C VAL A 531 28.61 -12.59 -4.43
N ILE A 532 27.73 -11.84 -3.75
CA ILE A 532 27.19 -12.18 -2.43
C ILE A 532 26.13 -13.27 -2.61
N VAL A 533 26.36 -14.42 -2.00
CA VAL A 533 25.51 -15.61 -2.11
C VAL A 533 24.77 -15.95 -0.80
N GLY A 534 25.02 -15.20 0.25
CA GLY A 534 24.31 -15.33 1.51
C GLY A 534 24.72 -14.25 2.52
N GLN A 535 23.87 -14.04 3.51
CA GLN A 535 24.09 -13.07 4.59
C GLN A 535 23.60 -13.63 5.93
N VAL A 536 24.20 -13.18 7.03
CA VAL A 536 23.70 -13.28 8.39
C VAL A 536 23.77 -11.88 9.01
N THR A 537 22.67 -11.45 9.61
CA THR A 537 22.62 -10.17 10.32
C THR A 537 22.27 -10.41 11.78
N LEU A 538 22.98 -9.74 12.69
CA LEU A 538 22.63 -9.61 14.09
C LEU A 538 22.20 -8.16 14.32
N ALA A 539 21.05 -7.96 14.94
CA ALA A 539 20.52 -6.64 15.26
C ALA A 539 19.69 -6.66 16.55
N PHE A 540 19.49 -5.50 17.18
CA PHE A 540 18.50 -5.41 18.23
C PHE A 540 17.10 -5.69 17.65
N GLY A 541 16.28 -6.41 18.42
CA GLY A 541 14.87 -6.61 18.09
C GLY A 541 14.10 -5.28 17.99
N ASP A 542 12.88 -5.35 17.48
CA ASP A 542 11.99 -4.21 17.34
C ASP A 542 11.37 -3.73 18.67
N GLU A 543 10.35 -2.86 18.60
CA GLU A 543 9.66 -2.27 19.77
C GLU A 543 9.09 -3.32 20.74
N TRP A 544 8.67 -4.49 20.26
CA TRP A 544 8.17 -5.56 21.15
C TRP A 544 9.27 -6.11 22.07
N TRP A 545 10.52 -6.07 21.58
CA TRP A 545 11.72 -6.53 22.30
C TRP A 545 12.39 -5.43 23.13
N GLU A 546 11.86 -4.19 23.08
CA GLU A 546 12.41 -3.07 23.87
C GLU A 546 12.55 -3.40 25.36
N GLY A 547 13.66 -2.93 25.94
CA GLY A 547 14.00 -3.16 27.34
C GLY A 547 14.67 -4.52 27.61
N LEU A 548 14.93 -5.33 26.59
CA LEU A 548 15.73 -6.54 26.67
C LEU A 548 17.16 -6.23 26.14
N GLU A 549 17.94 -5.59 26.98
CA GLU A 549 19.24 -5.01 26.65
C GLU A 549 20.28 -6.02 26.11
N ASN A 550 20.16 -7.31 26.49
CA ASN A 550 21.07 -8.37 26.10
C ASN A 550 20.44 -9.36 25.11
N ALA A 551 19.40 -8.96 24.35
CA ALA A 551 18.75 -9.83 23.39
C ALA A 551 18.92 -9.30 21.96
N PHE A 552 19.39 -10.17 21.05
CA PHE A 552 19.65 -9.86 19.65
C PHE A 552 18.86 -10.77 18.73
N GLU A 553 18.29 -10.21 17.69
CA GLU A 553 17.71 -10.98 16.62
C GLU A 553 18.81 -11.39 15.63
N VAL A 554 18.78 -12.65 15.21
CA VAL A 554 19.60 -13.16 14.12
C VAL A 554 18.72 -13.49 12.93
N THR A 555 19.09 -12.97 11.76
CA THR A 555 18.48 -13.32 10.48
C THR A 555 19.51 -13.96 9.57
N ILE A 556 19.08 -14.86 8.70
CA ILE A 556 19.94 -15.55 7.73
C ILE A 556 19.22 -15.72 6.40
N GLU A 557 19.96 -15.49 5.33
CA GLU A 557 19.52 -15.81 3.98
C GLU A 557 20.64 -16.44 3.17
N VAL A 558 20.27 -17.38 2.30
CA VAL A 558 21.17 -17.99 1.31
C VAL A 558 20.45 -17.99 -0.03
N SER A 559 21.15 -17.53 -1.06
CA SER A 559 20.68 -17.52 -2.43
C SER A 559 20.07 -18.87 -2.83
N SER A 560 18.95 -18.84 -3.52
CA SER A 560 18.26 -20.03 -4.00
C SER A 560 19.16 -20.94 -4.84
N GLN A 561 20.12 -20.37 -5.56
CA GLN A 561 21.10 -21.09 -6.39
C GLN A 561 22.20 -21.79 -5.55
N TRP A 562 22.38 -21.39 -4.29
CA TRP A 562 23.42 -21.92 -3.37
C TRP A 562 22.84 -22.77 -2.24
N ARG A 563 21.57 -23.10 -2.29
CA ARG A 563 20.88 -23.98 -1.33
C ARG A 563 21.34 -25.45 -1.53
N GLY A 564 21.24 -26.23 -0.48
CA GLY A 564 21.65 -27.65 -0.50
C GLY A 564 23.12 -27.88 -0.30
N PHE A 565 23.99 -26.87 -0.34
CA PHE A 565 25.46 -27.00 -0.17
C PHE A 565 25.91 -26.90 1.28
N GLY A 566 25.01 -26.85 2.25
CA GLY A 566 25.35 -26.72 3.68
C GLY A 566 25.76 -25.30 4.09
N LEU A 567 25.67 -24.31 3.16
CA LEU A 567 26.14 -22.94 3.35
C LEU A 567 25.48 -22.27 4.54
N ALA A 568 24.14 -22.35 4.66
CA ALA A 568 23.39 -21.73 5.77
C ALA A 568 23.89 -22.19 7.15
N ARG A 569 24.17 -23.50 7.32
CA ARG A 569 24.67 -24.03 8.58
C ARG A 569 26.06 -23.48 8.90
N THR A 570 26.92 -23.44 7.90
CA THR A 570 28.31 -22.96 8.06
C THR A 570 28.34 -21.47 8.36
N MET A 571 27.51 -20.69 7.71
CA MET A 571 27.34 -19.24 7.93
C MET A 571 26.85 -18.94 9.33
N LEU A 572 25.77 -19.62 9.76
CA LEU A 572 25.18 -19.43 11.08
C LEU A 572 26.20 -19.83 12.17
N ALA A 573 26.91 -20.95 12.00
CA ALA A 573 27.96 -21.36 12.92
C ALA A 573 29.08 -20.31 13.01
N PHE A 574 29.56 -19.80 11.86
CA PHE A 574 30.61 -18.77 11.83
C PHE A 574 30.18 -17.46 12.49
N ALA A 575 28.92 -17.03 12.28
CA ALA A 575 28.38 -15.84 12.92
C ALA A 575 28.31 -15.98 14.45
N LEU A 576 27.99 -17.18 14.94
CA LEU A 576 27.82 -17.47 16.36
C LEU A 576 29.12 -17.85 17.09
N GLU A 577 30.27 -17.97 16.39
CA GLU A 577 31.60 -18.17 17.00
C GLU A 577 32.12 -16.92 17.76
N LEU A 578 31.40 -15.82 17.80
CA LEU A 578 31.75 -14.61 18.56
C LEU A 578 31.62 -14.88 20.06
N ASP A 579 32.72 -14.80 20.81
CA ASP A 579 32.74 -15.09 22.25
C ASP A 579 31.77 -14.20 23.06
N THR A 580 31.60 -12.94 22.63
CA THR A 580 30.67 -11.99 23.25
C THR A 580 29.20 -12.40 23.18
N LEU A 581 28.83 -13.28 22.25
CA LEU A 581 27.48 -13.82 22.16
C LEU A 581 27.14 -14.82 23.27
N GLU A 582 28.14 -15.29 24.00
CA GLU A 582 27.95 -16.12 25.17
C GLU A 582 27.43 -15.33 26.40
N ASP A 583 27.50 -14.01 26.38
CA ASP A 583 26.90 -13.12 27.39
C ASP A 583 25.46 -12.67 27.01
N MET A 584 24.93 -13.18 25.89
CA MET A 584 23.70 -12.65 25.27
C MET A 584 22.68 -13.73 24.99
N ILE A 585 21.42 -13.28 24.87
CA ILE A 585 20.30 -14.09 24.36
C ILE A 585 20.16 -13.78 22.87
N ILE A 586 20.20 -14.81 22.05
CA ILE A 586 20.01 -14.64 20.60
C ILE A 586 18.70 -15.31 20.22
N PHE A 587 17.86 -14.61 19.51
CA PHE A 587 16.62 -15.16 19.01
C PHE A 587 16.48 -15.00 17.50
N ALA A 588 15.68 -15.85 16.89
CA ALA A 588 15.28 -15.75 15.50
C ALA A 588 13.77 -15.88 15.39
N MET A 589 13.16 -14.98 14.67
CA MET A 589 11.75 -15.07 14.31
C MET A 589 11.64 -15.74 12.93
N GLY A 590 11.23 -17.00 12.93
CA GLY A 590 10.92 -17.70 11.69
C GLY A 590 9.51 -17.35 11.26
N LEU A 591 9.41 -16.39 10.35
CA LEU A 591 8.13 -15.87 9.84
C LEU A 591 7.89 -16.41 8.43
N SER A 592 6.77 -17.11 8.24
CA SER A 592 6.47 -17.87 7.02
C SER A 592 6.44 -17.02 5.75
N TRP A 593 6.09 -15.74 5.85
CA TRP A 593 6.06 -14.82 4.70
C TRP A 593 7.44 -14.39 4.18
N HIS A 594 8.53 -14.67 4.93
CA HIS A 594 9.91 -14.51 4.44
C HIS A 594 10.46 -15.78 3.79
N TRP A 595 9.67 -16.85 3.74
CA TRP A 595 10.17 -18.15 3.28
C TRP A 595 9.83 -18.41 1.82
N ASP A 596 10.79 -18.96 1.10
CA ASP A 596 10.62 -19.42 -0.27
C ASP A 596 10.18 -20.91 -0.29
N PHE A 597 9.01 -21.18 0.26
CA PHE A 597 8.48 -22.55 0.29
C PHE A 597 7.96 -23.02 -1.08
N GLU A 598 7.54 -22.10 -1.95
CA GLU A 598 7.12 -22.41 -3.33
C GLU A 598 8.29 -22.87 -4.18
N GLY A 599 9.43 -22.16 -4.15
CA GLY A 599 10.65 -22.55 -4.86
C GLY A 599 11.25 -23.89 -4.40
N LEU A 600 10.94 -24.32 -3.17
CA LEU A 600 11.35 -25.62 -2.63
C LEU A 600 10.26 -26.69 -2.71
N GLY A 601 9.04 -26.37 -3.12
CA GLY A 601 7.90 -27.28 -3.13
C GLY A 601 7.51 -27.78 -1.73
N LEU A 602 7.73 -26.97 -0.68
CA LEU A 602 7.48 -27.34 0.71
C LEU A 602 6.21 -26.66 1.24
N SER A 603 5.46 -27.36 2.09
CA SER A 603 4.43 -26.68 2.88
C SER A 603 5.07 -25.77 3.94
N PRO A 604 4.37 -24.70 4.40
CA PRO A 604 4.88 -23.80 5.45
C PRO A 604 5.32 -24.57 6.71
N LEU A 605 4.58 -25.58 7.16
CA LEU A 605 4.94 -26.40 8.30
C LEU A 605 6.17 -27.29 8.05
N SER A 606 6.40 -27.71 6.80
CA SER A 606 7.61 -28.47 6.42
C SER A 606 8.83 -27.56 6.39
N TYR A 607 8.66 -26.33 5.92
CA TYR A 607 9.70 -25.31 5.94
C TYR A 607 10.08 -24.91 7.37
N ARG A 608 9.09 -24.70 8.26
CA ARG A 608 9.34 -24.50 9.70
C ARG A 608 10.25 -25.58 10.28
N LYS A 609 9.96 -26.87 10.00
CA LYS A 609 10.82 -27.98 10.47
C LYS A 609 12.24 -27.89 9.95
N LEU A 610 12.42 -27.41 8.71
CA LEU A 610 13.75 -27.20 8.12
C LEU A 610 14.52 -26.12 8.89
N ILE A 611 13.90 -24.95 9.11
CA ILE A 611 14.49 -23.83 9.84
C ILE A 611 14.78 -24.22 11.29
N SER A 612 13.84 -24.84 11.98
CA SER A 612 14.07 -25.31 13.37
C SER A 612 15.24 -26.26 13.48
N ARG A 613 15.43 -27.18 12.52
CA ARG A 613 16.62 -28.10 12.50
C ARG A 613 17.92 -27.36 12.22
N LEU A 614 17.90 -26.36 11.33
CA LEU A 614 19.07 -25.53 11.05
C LEU A 614 19.55 -24.84 12.32
N PHE A 615 18.65 -24.12 12.99
CA PHE A 615 18.95 -23.36 14.20
C PHE A 615 19.23 -24.26 15.40
N ALA A 616 18.54 -25.38 15.55
CA ALA A 616 18.83 -26.36 16.62
C ALA A 616 20.25 -26.91 16.53
N SER A 617 20.83 -27.01 15.33
CA SER A 617 22.24 -27.41 15.14
C SER A 617 23.23 -26.40 15.73
N GLN A 618 22.78 -25.21 16.12
CA GLN A 618 23.55 -24.12 16.72
C GLN A 618 23.07 -23.78 18.15
N GLY A 619 22.34 -24.68 18.81
CA GLY A 619 21.93 -24.54 20.20
C GLY A 619 20.62 -23.73 20.41
N PHE A 620 19.88 -23.42 19.37
CA PHE A 620 18.56 -22.78 19.51
C PHE A 620 17.47 -23.79 19.84
N ALA A 621 16.51 -23.37 20.64
CA ALA A 621 15.30 -24.14 20.96
C ALA A 621 14.04 -23.35 20.62
N GLU A 622 13.00 -24.06 20.14
CA GLU A 622 11.69 -23.44 19.92
C GLU A 622 11.08 -23.00 21.25
N GLN A 623 10.52 -21.79 21.28
CA GLN A 623 9.87 -21.23 22.45
C GLN A 623 8.43 -20.83 22.16
N ALA A 624 7.53 -21.15 23.09
CA ALA A 624 6.19 -20.61 23.09
C ALA A 624 6.22 -19.12 23.49
N THR A 625 5.50 -18.30 22.76
CA THR A 625 5.51 -16.84 22.98
C THR A 625 4.13 -16.22 22.79
N THR A 626 3.94 -15.06 23.38
CA THR A 626 2.80 -14.16 23.12
C THR A 626 3.15 -13.08 22.10
N GLU A 627 4.36 -13.15 21.50
CA GLU A 627 4.80 -12.28 20.42
C GLU A 627 3.77 -12.35 19.27
N PRO A 628 3.22 -11.21 18.82
CA PRO A 628 2.09 -11.18 17.90
C PRO A 628 2.37 -11.87 16.57
N ASP A 629 3.51 -11.59 15.93
CA ASP A 629 3.84 -12.11 14.61
C ASP A 629 4.03 -13.64 14.60
N ILE A 630 4.60 -14.17 15.69
CA ILE A 630 4.74 -15.64 15.84
C ILE A 630 3.36 -16.30 16.00
N ARG A 631 2.40 -15.61 16.64
CA ARG A 631 1.06 -16.16 16.87
C ARG A 631 0.11 -16.05 15.70
N MET A 632 0.43 -15.23 14.70
CA MET A 632 -0.45 -15.01 13.57
C MET A 632 -0.60 -16.23 12.67
N GLU A 633 0.46 -17.01 12.52
CA GLU A 633 0.48 -18.15 11.61
C GLU A 633 1.07 -19.38 12.33
N PRO A 634 0.39 -20.54 12.31
CA PRO A 634 0.88 -21.76 12.95
C PRO A 634 2.25 -22.24 12.47
N ALA A 635 2.65 -21.82 11.26
CA ALA A 635 3.98 -22.12 10.73
C ALA A 635 5.08 -21.26 11.34
N ASN A 636 4.76 -20.08 11.89
CA ASN A 636 5.76 -19.20 12.50
C ASN A 636 6.37 -19.81 13.76
N VAL A 637 7.60 -19.44 14.07
CA VAL A 637 8.35 -20.02 15.19
C VAL A 637 9.30 -19.00 15.81
N LEU A 638 9.33 -18.94 17.13
CA LEU A 638 10.38 -18.26 17.88
C LEU A 638 11.47 -19.29 18.27
N LEU A 639 12.68 -19.02 17.85
CA LEU A 639 13.86 -19.85 18.15
C LEU A 639 14.80 -19.04 19.05
N VAL A 640 15.24 -19.60 20.17
CA VAL A 640 16.03 -18.87 21.16
C VAL A 640 17.27 -19.69 21.54
N ARG A 641 18.42 -19.03 21.59
CA ARG A 641 19.68 -19.51 22.16
C ARG A 641 20.08 -18.61 23.32
N ILE A 642 20.40 -19.20 24.45
CA ILE A 642 20.93 -18.51 25.63
C ILE A 642 22.42 -18.76 25.68
N GLY A 643 23.23 -17.71 25.70
CA GLY A 643 24.67 -17.82 25.85
C GLY A 643 25.03 -18.36 27.23
N ASN A 644 26.15 -19.06 27.29
CA ASN A 644 26.57 -19.82 28.50
C ASN A 644 26.92 -18.92 29.71
N ARG A 645 27.13 -17.63 29.51
CA ARG A 645 27.46 -16.65 30.57
C ARG A 645 26.28 -15.71 30.90
N VAL A 646 25.09 -15.93 30.30
CA VAL A 646 23.90 -15.15 30.61
C VAL A 646 23.42 -15.52 32.02
N ASP A 647 23.24 -14.52 32.87
CA ASP A 647 22.77 -14.72 34.24
C ASP A 647 21.28 -15.11 34.32
N ASP A 648 20.90 -15.69 35.47
CA ASP A 648 19.56 -16.16 35.72
C ASP A 648 18.52 -15.02 35.73
N TYR A 649 18.88 -13.81 36.10
CA TYR A 649 17.97 -12.67 36.15
C TYR A 649 17.60 -12.22 34.73
N THR A 650 18.59 -12.05 33.86
CA THR A 650 18.42 -11.72 32.43
C THR A 650 17.59 -12.80 31.74
N THR A 651 17.91 -14.08 31.99
CA THR A 651 17.16 -15.22 31.43
C THR A 651 15.69 -15.17 31.84
N ARG A 652 15.39 -14.98 33.16
CA ARG A 652 14.00 -14.90 33.65
C ARG A 652 13.26 -13.68 33.07
N ARG A 653 13.92 -12.53 32.94
CA ARG A 653 13.35 -11.32 32.37
C ARG A 653 12.93 -11.55 30.92
N PHE A 654 13.80 -12.19 30.12
CA PHE A 654 13.51 -12.58 28.75
C PHE A 654 12.30 -13.52 28.67
N PHE A 655 12.28 -14.62 29.43
CA PHE A 655 11.17 -15.57 29.41
C PHE A 655 9.87 -14.97 29.92
N ASN A 656 9.92 -14.08 30.89
CA ASN A 656 8.75 -13.34 31.33
C ASN A 656 8.20 -12.46 30.20
N ARG A 657 9.08 -11.79 29.44
CA ARG A 657 8.66 -10.95 28.31
C ARG A 657 7.97 -11.76 27.23
N ILE A 658 8.58 -12.85 26.75
CA ILE A 658 8.02 -13.66 25.66
C ILE A 658 6.71 -14.39 26.05
N ARG A 659 6.42 -14.54 27.34
CA ARG A 659 5.20 -15.20 27.88
C ARG A 659 4.14 -14.22 28.37
N SER A 660 4.49 -12.96 28.56
CA SER A 660 3.56 -11.93 29.05
C SER A 660 2.87 -11.26 27.87
N SER A 661 1.54 -11.29 27.85
CA SER A 661 0.81 -10.33 27.01
C SER A 661 1.20 -8.91 27.43
N PRO A 662 1.43 -7.98 26.51
CA PRO A 662 1.74 -6.61 26.88
C PRO A 662 0.64 -6.10 27.81
N LYS A 663 1.03 -5.68 29.02
CA LYS A 663 0.11 -4.99 29.92
C LYS A 663 -0.28 -3.71 29.19
N LEU A 664 -1.55 -3.58 28.85
CA LEU A 664 -2.15 -2.28 28.49
C LEU A 664 -1.69 -1.27 29.55
N SER A 665 -0.75 -0.40 29.19
CA SER A 665 -0.46 0.77 30.01
C SER A 665 -1.75 1.59 30.07
N ARG A 666 -2.38 1.60 31.22
CA ARG A 666 -3.43 2.57 31.54
C ARG A 666 -2.74 3.94 31.61
N GLN A 667 -2.83 4.71 30.57
CA GLN A 667 -2.82 6.16 30.60
C GLN A 667 -3.78 6.69 29.55
#